data_e8a28df252e721aa1fcb7cdbd98b65cd
#
_entry.id   e8a28df252e721aa1fcb7cdbd98b65cd
#
_cell.length_a   1.000
_cell.length_b   1.000
_cell.length_c   1.000
_cell.angle_alpha   90.00
_cell.angle_beta   90.00
_cell.angle_gamma   90.00
#
_symmetry.space_group_name_H-M   'P 1'
#
loop_
_entity.id
_entity.type
_entity.pdbx_description
1 polymer ?
#
loop_
_entity_poly.entity_id
_entity_poly.type
_entity_poly.pdbx_seq_one_letter_code
_entity_poly.pdbx_strand_id
1 'polypeptide(L)'
;MVYQINPFENTEPRMSAVPHSAPTLPFGDPTGGANARWWREQVDGRPAFPKVTIDRSLELTMSDGVRLRATLVRPVKMSGEPVQTPLPTVVTINPYNRALLDAIDQATHRLPLPPLSGGALDVFGINRKLVQSGYTQLVVDVRGTGASHGRWQILGEREQRDSIEVIDWAAAQSWSNGNIGMAGWSYSAINSLQAAGNGSPHLKAVFAIEGCEDIVRDIYITGGAPSAFIPIWLSAVNLLKWLPNPSTAVGDALSTNGVRWLKDRVGSPATEIGSLAWGFLTGRDPRIYDDPYFDERDPKIDEITAPTFVFGGWHDLFGRSATRIYNQLNLPPGQKQLIMADGYHLDAGLGFGGRVSPPRVDVLERAWFDKWLKGLDNGVDEYGPVTLQQQGGMWTSGQSFPRPEARVRRLYLSPDGSDTAGHCVHDGSLGAEANTSRAELKVKPGVRGFISRDMTQVTAGATMVLGKAFTTDARFQERGALSFTTAPVTEQVQISGALNLHLHATCAGSDALWAVTLNDVAPDGTSTVLTNGSLTASNRSLDPELSDYAEDGSLLVAHHPLSRKRKLKVIPNVPIDLDIDLVSTDALLDIGHRLRVDVYAASMPRFLAVVPDLVKSGFRSQRIVLDPFHQSHLTFLAVGEPGW
;
A
#
# COMPACT_ATOMS: atom_id res chain seq x y z
N MET A 1 -39.42 21.20 -0.49
CA MET A 1 -38.57 21.11 -1.69
C MET A 1 -37.29 20.49 -1.24
N VAL A 2 -37.17 19.18 -1.41
CA VAL A 2 -35.99 18.42 -1.01
C VAL A 2 -35.14 18.30 -2.28
N TYR A 3 -33.97 18.95 -2.31
CA TYR A 3 -33.01 18.75 -3.38
C TYR A 3 -32.36 17.36 -3.18
N GLN A 4 -32.71 16.43 -4.05
CA GLN A 4 -31.92 15.23 -4.27
C GLN A 4 -30.61 15.65 -4.93
N ILE A 5 -29.51 15.59 -4.19
CA ILE A 5 -28.16 15.68 -4.74
C ILE A 5 -27.85 14.30 -5.33
N ASN A 6 -27.75 14.25 -6.65
CA ASN A 6 -27.28 13.06 -7.37
C ASN A 6 -25.75 13.01 -7.18
N PRO A 7 -25.18 12.02 -6.47
CA PRO A 7 -23.74 11.97 -6.18
C PRO A 7 -22.87 11.50 -7.38
N PHE A 8 -23.44 11.33 -8.56
CA PHE A 8 -22.75 10.79 -9.74
C PHE A 8 -22.81 11.69 -10.98
N GLU A 9 -23.02 13.00 -10.81
CA GLU A 9 -22.68 13.88 -11.92
C GLU A 9 -21.16 13.86 -12.13
N ASN A 10 -20.74 13.31 -13.27
CA ASN A 10 -19.40 13.43 -13.83
C ASN A 10 -19.05 14.93 -13.96
N THR A 11 -18.57 15.52 -12.89
CA THR A 11 -17.80 16.75 -12.99
C THR A 11 -16.43 16.32 -13.51
N GLU A 12 -16.27 16.40 -14.85
CA GLU A 12 -14.95 16.51 -15.44
C GLU A 12 -14.21 17.58 -14.63
N PRO A 13 -12.98 17.32 -14.16
CA PRO A 13 -12.17 18.37 -13.56
C PRO A 13 -12.10 19.48 -14.61
N ARG A 14 -12.57 20.66 -14.26
CA ARG A 14 -12.37 21.85 -15.09
C ARG A 14 -10.87 22.05 -15.18
N MET A 15 -10.31 21.52 -16.26
CA MET A 15 -8.97 21.89 -16.69
C MET A 15 -9.00 23.39 -16.91
N SER A 16 -8.31 24.15 -16.06
CA SER A 16 -7.90 25.50 -16.43
C SER A 16 -7.03 25.34 -17.65
N ALA A 17 -7.52 25.81 -18.78
CA ALA A 17 -6.81 25.79 -20.04
C ALA A 17 -5.64 26.79 -19.96
N VAL A 18 -4.48 26.28 -19.55
CA VAL A 18 -3.20 26.87 -19.91
C VAL A 18 -2.42 25.74 -20.56
N PRO A 19 -2.18 25.79 -21.87
CA PRO A 19 -1.32 24.84 -22.54
C PRO A 19 0.13 25.21 -22.22
N HIS A 20 0.61 24.86 -21.06
CA HIS A 20 2.03 24.72 -20.85
C HIS A 20 2.41 23.30 -21.21
N SER A 21 3.22 23.16 -22.25
CA SER A 21 3.87 21.92 -22.60
C SER A 21 4.59 21.37 -21.36
N ALA A 22 3.93 20.41 -20.70
CA ALA A 22 4.67 19.55 -19.78
C ALA A 22 5.91 19.06 -20.54
N PRO A 23 7.10 19.01 -19.92
CA PRO A 23 8.26 18.44 -20.56
C PRO A 23 7.83 17.06 -21.03
N THR A 24 7.84 16.83 -22.35
CA THR A 24 7.55 15.54 -22.96
C THR A 24 8.64 14.59 -22.49
N LEU A 25 8.37 13.86 -21.41
CA LEU A 25 9.24 12.78 -20.98
C LEU A 25 9.26 11.75 -22.11
N PRO A 26 10.45 11.30 -22.56
CA PRO A 26 10.61 10.52 -23.77
C PRO A 26 10.15 9.05 -23.64
N PHE A 27 9.40 8.71 -22.61
CA PHE A 27 9.10 7.33 -22.27
C PHE A 27 7.61 7.07 -22.26
N GLY A 28 7.17 6.17 -23.11
CA GLY A 28 5.93 5.45 -23.14
C GLY A 28 4.63 6.26 -22.94
N ASP A 29 3.58 5.76 -23.50
CA ASP A 29 2.24 6.28 -23.28
C ASP A 29 1.64 5.59 -22.04
N PRO A 30 1.34 6.30 -20.93
CA PRO A 30 0.75 5.69 -19.74
C PRO A 30 -0.60 5.02 -20.01
N THR A 31 -1.27 5.38 -21.10
CA THR A 31 -2.53 4.75 -21.52
C THR A 31 -2.31 3.41 -22.22
N GLY A 32 -1.07 3.04 -22.58
CA GLY A 32 -0.73 1.85 -23.35
C GLY A 32 -1.16 1.90 -24.82
N GLY A 33 -1.69 3.03 -25.30
CA GLY A 33 -1.93 3.34 -26.71
C GLY A 33 -2.74 2.30 -27.49
N ALA A 34 -2.20 1.83 -28.61
CA ALA A 34 -2.85 0.84 -29.48
C ALA A 34 -2.95 -0.55 -28.80
N ASN A 35 -1.92 -0.95 -28.04
CA ASN A 35 -1.91 -2.22 -27.33
C ASN A 35 -3.03 -2.28 -26.28
N ALA A 36 -3.22 -1.21 -25.50
CA ALA A 36 -4.27 -1.14 -24.49
C ALA A 36 -5.68 -1.21 -25.11
N ARG A 37 -5.89 -0.64 -26.29
CA ARG A 37 -7.15 -0.80 -27.02
C ARG A 37 -7.39 -2.26 -27.38
N TRP A 38 -6.37 -2.94 -27.91
CA TRP A 38 -6.46 -4.36 -28.23
C TRP A 38 -6.70 -5.20 -26.96
N TRP A 39 -5.97 -4.94 -25.84
CA TRP A 39 -6.20 -5.65 -24.57
C TRP A 39 -7.64 -5.47 -24.07
N ARG A 40 -8.17 -4.24 -24.16
CA ARG A 40 -9.56 -3.95 -23.79
C ARG A 40 -10.55 -4.73 -24.65
N GLU A 41 -10.33 -4.81 -25.95
CA GLU A 41 -11.17 -5.58 -26.87
C GLU A 41 -11.17 -7.07 -26.52
N GLN A 42 -10.05 -7.60 -26.03
CA GLN A 42 -9.99 -8.98 -25.55
C GLN A 42 -10.83 -9.21 -24.28
N VAL A 43 -10.93 -8.22 -23.39
CA VAL A 43 -11.69 -8.32 -22.13
C VAL A 43 -13.17 -8.00 -22.33
N ASP A 44 -13.49 -6.95 -23.08
CA ASP A 44 -14.87 -6.46 -23.26
C ASP A 44 -15.56 -7.07 -24.50
N GLY A 45 -14.81 -7.74 -25.36
CA GLY A 45 -15.32 -8.41 -26.55
C GLY A 45 -16.08 -9.70 -26.24
N ARG A 46 -16.41 -10.44 -27.33
CA ARG A 46 -17.09 -11.72 -27.18
C ARG A 46 -16.16 -12.73 -26.46
N PRO A 47 -16.57 -13.29 -25.34
CA PRO A 47 -15.73 -14.23 -24.60
C PRO A 47 -15.53 -15.54 -25.41
N ALA A 48 -14.36 -16.16 -25.25
CA ALA A 48 -14.05 -17.46 -25.89
C ALA A 48 -15.02 -18.57 -25.41
N PHE A 49 -15.43 -18.48 -24.14
CA PHE A 49 -16.40 -19.38 -23.53
C PHE A 49 -17.57 -18.60 -22.93
N PRO A 50 -18.82 -18.99 -23.24
CA PRO A 50 -20.00 -18.19 -22.89
C PRO A 50 -20.34 -18.20 -21.39
N LYS A 51 -19.92 -19.24 -20.68
CA LYS A 51 -20.32 -19.48 -19.29
C LYS A 51 -19.14 -20.01 -18.46
N VAL A 52 -19.31 -19.99 -17.14
CA VAL A 52 -18.42 -20.62 -16.17
C VAL A 52 -19.20 -21.58 -15.29
N THR A 53 -18.53 -22.64 -14.82
CA THR A 53 -18.98 -23.48 -13.70
C THR A 53 -18.17 -23.16 -12.48
N ILE A 54 -18.82 -23.22 -11.32
CA ILE A 54 -18.20 -22.85 -10.05
C ILE A 54 -18.42 -24.01 -9.06
N ASP A 55 -17.33 -24.70 -8.71
CA ASP A 55 -17.32 -25.73 -7.66
C ASP A 55 -16.78 -25.12 -6.36
N ARG A 56 -17.64 -25.02 -5.37
CA ARG A 56 -17.33 -24.46 -4.03
C ARG A 56 -16.98 -25.51 -2.99
N SER A 57 -17.03 -26.78 -3.36
CA SER A 57 -16.87 -27.90 -2.43
C SER A 57 -15.45 -28.48 -2.40
N LEU A 58 -14.54 -27.91 -3.19
CA LEU A 58 -13.21 -28.46 -3.36
C LEU A 58 -12.40 -28.41 -2.06
N GLU A 59 -11.76 -29.54 -1.73
CA GLU A 59 -10.83 -29.68 -0.62
C GLU A 59 -9.44 -30.03 -1.13
N LEU A 60 -8.42 -29.37 -0.60
CA LEU A 60 -7.01 -29.67 -0.82
C LEU A 60 -6.41 -30.14 0.51
N THR A 61 -5.81 -31.32 0.50
CA THR A 61 -5.13 -31.85 1.70
C THR A 61 -3.65 -31.49 1.62
N MET A 62 -3.19 -30.71 2.60
CA MET A 62 -1.79 -30.30 2.71
C MET A 62 -0.93 -31.41 3.32
N SER A 63 0.38 -31.30 3.18
CA SER A 63 1.35 -32.32 3.63
C SER A 63 1.26 -32.65 5.13
N ASP A 64 0.76 -31.72 5.95
CA ASP A 64 0.51 -31.90 7.38
C ASP A 64 -0.89 -32.47 7.71
N GLY A 65 -1.65 -32.85 6.69
CA GLY A 65 -3.00 -33.39 6.82
C GLY A 65 -4.10 -32.35 7.04
N VAL A 66 -3.77 -31.07 7.08
CA VAL A 66 -4.76 -29.99 7.13
C VAL A 66 -5.47 -29.89 5.78
N ARG A 67 -6.79 -29.68 5.80
CA ARG A 67 -7.60 -29.52 4.60
C ARG A 67 -7.96 -28.05 4.39
N LEU A 68 -7.53 -27.51 3.26
CA LEU A 68 -7.93 -26.20 2.79
C LEU A 68 -9.19 -26.31 1.92
N ARG A 69 -10.03 -25.31 1.99
CA ARG A 69 -11.22 -25.18 1.16
C ARG A 69 -10.97 -24.23 0.01
N ALA A 70 -11.41 -24.62 -1.16
CA ALA A 70 -11.24 -23.84 -2.36
C ALA A 70 -12.51 -23.75 -3.20
N THR A 71 -12.57 -22.71 -4.02
CA THR A 71 -13.54 -22.54 -5.12
C THR A 71 -12.80 -22.70 -6.43
N LEU A 72 -13.23 -23.67 -7.25
CA LEU A 72 -12.72 -23.89 -8.60
C LEU A 72 -13.68 -23.29 -9.62
N VAL A 73 -13.19 -22.40 -10.46
CA VAL A 73 -13.96 -21.76 -11.52
C VAL A 73 -13.39 -22.20 -12.88
N ARG A 74 -14.22 -22.80 -13.73
CA ARG A 74 -13.82 -23.32 -15.04
C ARG A 74 -14.72 -22.81 -16.15
N PRO A 75 -14.20 -22.60 -17.37
CA PRO A 75 -15.02 -22.21 -18.50
C PRO A 75 -15.89 -23.39 -19.00
N VAL A 76 -17.05 -23.02 -19.53
CA VAL A 76 -18.07 -23.96 -20.01
C VAL A 76 -18.36 -23.68 -21.49
N LYS A 77 -18.40 -24.73 -22.32
CA LYS A 77 -18.74 -24.67 -23.72
C LYS A 77 -20.22 -24.30 -23.92
N MET A 78 -20.60 -23.99 -25.15
CA MET A 78 -22.01 -23.77 -25.53
C MET A 78 -22.90 -24.97 -25.18
N SER A 79 -22.36 -26.19 -25.27
CA SER A 79 -23.05 -27.44 -24.89
C SER A 79 -23.43 -27.54 -23.41
N GLY A 80 -22.88 -26.66 -22.56
CA GLY A 80 -23.05 -26.73 -21.10
C GLY A 80 -21.99 -27.56 -20.38
N GLU A 81 -21.08 -28.20 -21.09
CA GLU A 81 -20.02 -29.02 -20.51
C GLU A 81 -18.77 -28.19 -20.17
N PRO A 82 -18.08 -28.46 -19.03
CA PRO A 82 -16.80 -27.88 -18.72
C PRO A 82 -15.77 -28.18 -19.83
N VAL A 83 -14.88 -27.23 -20.08
CA VAL A 83 -13.77 -27.41 -21.02
C VAL A 83 -12.85 -28.50 -20.50
N GLN A 84 -12.54 -29.49 -21.35
CA GLN A 84 -11.68 -30.63 -21.01
C GLN A 84 -10.21 -30.40 -21.35
N THR A 85 -9.91 -29.47 -22.28
CA THR A 85 -8.53 -29.11 -22.60
C THR A 85 -7.88 -28.45 -21.39
N PRO A 86 -6.66 -28.89 -20.97
CA PRO A 86 -5.94 -28.27 -19.90
C PRO A 86 -5.67 -26.78 -20.18
N LEU A 87 -5.94 -25.92 -19.21
CA LEU A 87 -5.83 -24.47 -19.32
C LEU A 87 -4.82 -23.91 -18.30
N PRO A 88 -4.21 -22.74 -18.58
CA PRO A 88 -3.46 -22.04 -17.54
C PRO A 88 -4.37 -21.68 -16.38
N THR A 89 -3.80 -21.68 -15.17
CA THR A 89 -4.56 -21.51 -13.93
C THR A 89 -4.09 -20.29 -13.17
N VAL A 90 -5.01 -19.45 -12.72
CA VAL A 90 -4.73 -18.34 -11.82
C VAL A 90 -5.20 -18.70 -10.42
N VAL A 91 -4.29 -18.58 -9.44
CA VAL A 91 -4.51 -18.91 -8.04
C VAL A 91 -4.56 -17.63 -7.22
N THR A 92 -5.56 -17.56 -6.33
CA THR A 92 -5.69 -16.51 -5.31
C THR A 92 -5.89 -17.17 -3.95
N ILE A 93 -5.04 -16.82 -2.96
CA ILE A 93 -5.11 -17.36 -1.60
C ILE A 93 -5.35 -16.20 -0.64
N ASN A 94 -6.43 -16.20 0.13
CA ASN A 94 -6.81 -15.09 0.98
C ASN A 94 -7.53 -15.51 2.28
N PRO A 95 -7.55 -14.64 3.33
CA PRO A 95 -8.19 -14.92 4.61
C PRO A 95 -9.65 -14.45 4.70
N TYR A 96 -10.19 -13.81 3.63
CA TYR A 96 -11.42 -13.01 3.72
C TYR A 96 -12.73 -13.79 3.60
N ASN A 97 -12.67 -15.11 3.60
CA ASN A 97 -13.82 -16.00 3.46
C ASN A 97 -14.45 -15.99 2.05
N ARG A 98 -14.31 -17.09 1.30
CA ARG A 98 -14.85 -17.27 -0.05
C ARG A 98 -16.35 -16.96 -0.14
N ALA A 99 -17.12 -17.21 0.94
CA ALA A 99 -18.55 -16.90 0.94
C ALA A 99 -18.82 -15.40 0.83
N LEU A 100 -17.98 -14.55 1.42
CA LEU A 100 -18.05 -13.10 1.24
C LEU A 100 -17.70 -12.71 -0.18
N LEU A 101 -16.62 -13.29 -0.74
CA LEU A 101 -16.21 -13.04 -2.13
C LEU A 101 -17.28 -13.47 -3.13
N ASP A 102 -17.92 -14.61 -2.90
CA ASP A 102 -19.06 -15.09 -3.69
C ASP A 102 -20.26 -14.14 -3.60
N ALA A 103 -20.53 -13.58 -2.43
CA ALA A 103 -21.63 -12.62 -2.27
C ALA A 103 -21.34 -11.31 -3.01
N ILE A 104 -20.10 -10.83 -2.97
CA ILE A 104 -19.64 -9.66 -3.73
C ILE A 104 -19.77 -9.94 -5.24
N ASP A 105 -19.27 -11.08 -5.73
CA ASP A 105 -19.39 -11.47 -7.14
C ASP A 105 -20.86 -11.51 -7.59
N GLN A 106 -21.75 -12.11 -6.81
CA GLN A 106 -23.17 -12.16 -7.14
C GLN A 106 -23.82 -10.78 -7.15
N ALA A 107 -23.46 -9.90 -6.23
CA ALA A 107 -23.99 -8.55 -6.17
C ALA A 107 -23.52 -7.70 -7.37
N THR A 108 -22.23 -7.72 -7.66
CA THR A 108 -21.63 -6.95 -8.77
C THR A 108 -22.07 -7.47 -10.13
N HIS A 109 -22.32 -8.78 -10.25
CA HIS A 109 -22.78 -9.38 -11.52
C HIS A 109 -24.27 -9.13 -11.82
N ARG A 110 -25.10 -8.93 -10.80
CA ARG A 110 -26.56 -8.67 -10.93
C ARG A 110 -26.89 -7.20 -11.11
N LEU A 111 -26.02 -6.31 -10.66
CA LEU A 111 -26.22 -4.87 -10.77
C LEU A 111 -25.34 -4.35 -11.93
N PRO A 112 -25.88 -3.60 -12.90
CA PRO A 112 -25.10 -2.98 -13.97
C PRO A 112 -24.32 -1.76 -13.41
N LEU A 113 -23.55 -1.98 -12.34
CA LEU A 113 -22.67 -0.96 -11.80
C LEU A 113 -21.41 -0.92 -12.68
N PRO A 114 -20.93 0.29 -13.04
CA PRO A 114 -19.59 0.41 -13.59
C PRO A 114 -18.61 -0.21 -12.59
N PRO A 115 -17.49 -0.80 -13.04
CA PRO A 115 -16.50 -1.36 -12.14
C PRO A 115 -16.01 -0.24 -11.19
N LEU A 116 -16.46 -0.29 -9.95
CA LEU A 116 -16.24 0.75 -8.93
C LEU A 116 -14.75 0.97 -8.63
N SER A 117 -13.92 -0.01 -8.97
CA SER A 117 -12.48 -0.02 -8.69
C SER A 117 -11.63 -0.19 -9.95
N GLY A 118 -12.08 0.27 -11.15
CA GLY A 118 -11.32 0.09 -12.37
C GLY A 118 -10.98 -1.37 -12.69
N GLY A 119 -11.76 -2.33 -12.19
CA GLY A 119 -11.54 -3.77 -12.35
C GLY A 119 -10.71 -4.45 -11.25
N ALA A 120 -10.22 -3.73 -10.25
CA ALA A 120 -9.44 -4.34 -9.17
C ALA A 120 -10.24 -5.36 -8.32
N LEU A 121 -11.56 -5.16 -8.17
CA LEU A 121 -12.43 -6.13 -7.48
C LEU A 121 -12.51 -7.48 -8.19
N ASP A 122 -12.32 -7.52 -9.50
CA ASP A 122 -12.26 -8.78 -10.25
C ASP A 122 -11.02 -9.60 -9.87
N VAL A 123 -9.90 -8.93 -9.57
CA VAL A 123 -8.66 -9.56 -9.10
C VAL A 123 -8.79 -10.04 -7.64
N PHE A 124 -9.59 -9.35 -6.85
CA PHE A 124 -9.80 -9.69 -5.44
C PHE A 124 -10.59 -11.00 -5.24
N GLY A 125 -11.50 -11.32 -6.14
CA GLY A 125 -12.44 -12.42 -5.99
C GLY A 125 -12.49 -13.38 -7.18
N ILE A 126 -13.70 -13.68 -7.65
CA ILE A 126 -13.95 -14.54 -8.82
C ILE A 126 -13.94 -13.69 -10.09
N ASN A 127 -12.90 -13.81 -10.89
CA ASN A 127 -12.80 -13.14 -12.20
C ASN A 127 -13.42 -13.99 -13.32
N ARG A 128 -14.73 -13.84 -13.50
CA ARG A 128 -15.47 -14.60 -14.53
C ARG A 128 -15.00 -14.28 -15.94
N LYS A 129 -14.65 -13.02 -16.23
CA LYS A 129 -14.16 -12.60 -17.55
C LYS A 129 -12.83 -13.27 -17.88
N LEU A 130 -11.93 -13.34 -16.92
CA LEU A 130 -10.65 -14.04 -17.06
C LEU A 130 -10.90 -15.52 -17.37
N VAL A 131 -11.78 -16.19 -16.62
CA VAL A 131 -12.11 -17.60 -16.84
C VAL A 131 -12.77 -17.83 -18.20
N GLN A 132 -13.74 -16.98 -18.59
CA GLN A 132 -14.39 -17.03 -19.90
C GLN A 132 -13.42 -16.80 -21.06
N SER A 133 -12.25 -16.23 -20.80
CA SER A 133 -11.19 -16.05 -21.80
C SER A 133 -10.22 -17.24 -21.91
N GLY A 134 -10.50 -18.35 -21.26
CA GLY A 134 -9.72 -19.59 -21.35
C GLY A 134 -8.67 -19.74 -20.26
N TYR A 135 -9.05 -19.44 -19.03
CA TYR A 135 -8.32 -19.74 -17.80
C TYR A 135 -9.15 -20.63 -16.88
N THR A 136 -8.47 -21.32 -15.99
CA THR A 136 -9.06 -21.86 -14.78
C THR A 136 -8.68 -20.93 -13.63
N GLN A 137 -9.59 -20.67 -12.69
CA GLN A 137 -9.27 -19.92 -11.47
C GLN A 137 -9.49 -20.78 -10.24
N LEU A 138 -8.55 -20.72 -9.29
CA LEU A 138 -8.60 -21.40 -8.00
C LEU A 138 -8.51 -20.35 -6.88
N VAL A 139 -9.60 -20.19 -6.12
CA VAL A 139 -9.63 -19.29 -4.95
C VAL A 139 -9.62 -20.12 -3.69
N VAL A 140 -8.63 -19.93 -2.82
CA VAL A 140 -8.40 -20.75 -1.62
C VAL A 140 -8.52 -19.91 -0.36
N ASP A 141 -9.27 -20.41 0.63
CA ASP A 141 -9.24 -19.85 1.98
C ASP A 141 -7.93 -20.27 2.68
N VAL A 142 -7.20 -19.30 3.22
CA VAL A 142 -6.01 -19.53 4.07
C VAL A 142 -6.36 -20.47 5.23
N ARG A 143 -5.42 -21.31 5.65
CA ARG A 143 -5.59 -22.20 6.82
C ARG A 143 -6.12 -21.43 8.04
N GLY A 144 -7.10 -22.01 8.72
CA GLY A 144 -7.73 -21.41 9.91
C GLY A 144 -8.64 -20.21 9.62
N THR A 145 -8.89 -19.87 8.36
CA THR A 145 -9.81 -18.81 7.94
C THR A 145 -10.92 -19.38 7.06
N GLY A 146 -11.94 -18.57 6.72
CA GLY A 146 -13.03 -18.97 5.86
C GLY A 146 -13.61 -20.33 6.23
N ALA A 147 -13.63 -21.28 5.32
CA ALA A 147 -14.03 -22.66 5.54
C ALA A 147 -12.84 -23.65 5.69
N SER A 148 -11.60 -23.18 5.59
CA SER A 148 -10.39 -24.00 5.73
C SER A 148 -10.15 -24.43 7.18
N HIS A 149 -9.57 -25.63 7.35
CA HIS A 149 -9.17 -26.17 8.64
C HIS A 149 -7.78 -25.65 9.07
N GLY A 150 -7.32 -26.06 10.25
CA GLY A 150 -6.01 -25.72 10.79
C GLY A 150 -6.00 -24.39 11.56
N ARG A 151 -4.80 -23.87 11.79
CA ARG A 151 -4.57 -22.63 12.57
C ARG A 151 -4.00 -21.55 11.64
N TRP A 152 -4.55 -20.36 11.73
CA TRP A 152 -4.06 -19.20 10.97
C TRP A 152 -2.77 -18.65 11.59
N GLN A 153 -1.72 -18.54 10.81
CA GLN A 153 -0.41 -18.03 11.24
C GLN A 153 -0.09 -16.62 10.73
N ILE A 154 -1.02 -15.98 10.05
CA ILE A 154 -0.90 -14.63 9.51
C ILE A 154 0.38 -14.48 8.67
N LEU A 155 0.38 -15.01 7.45
CA LEU A 155 1.53 -15.00 6.53
C LEU A 155 2.76 -15.79 7.01
N GLY A 156 2.61 -16.63 8.04
CA GLY A 156 3.73 -17.39 8.61
C GLY A 156 4.24 -18.52 7.70
N GLU A 157 5.37 -19.10 8.09
CA GLU A 157 6.09 -20.14 7.33
C GLU A 157 5.18 -21.27 6.81
N ARG A 158 4.24 -21.74 7.64
CA ARG A 158 3.35 -22.83 7.21
C ARG A 158 2.36 -22.40 6.13
N GLU A 159 1.88 -21.15 6.16
CA GLU A 159 1.02 -20.63 5.10
C GLU A 159 1.78 -20.43 3.78
N GLN A 160 3.03 -19.99 3.88
CA GLN A 160 3.90 -19.88 2.70
C GLN A 160 4.13 -21.24 2.05
N ARG A 161 4.34 -22.29 2.88
CA ARG A 161 4.44 -23.68 2.40
C ARG A 161 3.13 -24.16 1.79
N ASP A 162 1.98 -23.85 2.40
CA ASP A 162 0.67 -24.15 1.82
C ASP A 162 0.50 -23.54 0.43
N SER A 163 0.99 -22.32 0.23
CA SER A 163 0.89 -21.65 -1.06
C SER A 163 1.65 -22.41 -2.15
N ILE A 164 2.84 -22.91 -1.85
CA ILE A 164 3.61 -23.75 -2.77
C ILE A 164 2.89 -25.09 -3.03
N GLU A 165 2.40 -25.75 -1.96
CA GLU A 165 1.66 -27.00 -2.10
C GLU A 165 0.38 -26.83 -2.93
N VAL A 166 -0.32 -25.69 -2.80
CA VAL A 166 -1.50 -25.34 -3.62
C VAL A 166 -1.12 -25.14 -5.08
N ILE A 167 -0.03 -24.44 -5.37
CA ILE A 167 0.49 -24.23 -6.73
C ILE A 167 0.81 -25.59 -7.37
N ASP A 168 1.58 -26.41 -6.70
CA ASP A 168 2.01 -27.72 -7.20
C ASP A 168 0.80 -28.67 -7.39
N TRP A 169 -0.13 -28.66 -6.43
CA TRP A 169 -1.38 -29.41 -6.54
C TRP A 169 -2.20 -28.97 -7.76
N ALA A 170 -2.35 -27.64 -7.98
CA ALA A 170 -3.12 -27.10 -9.10
C ALA A 170 -2.45 -27.43 -10.43
N ALA A 171 -1.13 -27.39 -10.51
CA ALA A 171 -0.37 -27.74 -11.72
C ALA A 171 -0.55 -29.20 -12.13
N ALA A 172 -0.71 -30.10 -11.15
CA ALA A 172 -0.88 -31.54 -11.37
C ALA A 172 -2.31 -31.97 -11.78
N GLN A 173 -3.29 -31.03 -11.76
CA GLN A 173 -4.67 -31.38 -12.09
C GLN A 173 -4.91 -31.56 -13.60
N SER A 174 -5.82 -32.45 -13.97
CA SER A 174 -6.16 -32.73 -15.38
C SER A 174 -6.72 -31.54 -16.15
N TRP A 175 -7.25 -30.54 -15.46
CA TRP A 175 -7.76 -29.31 -16.05
C TRP A 175 -6.71 -28.20 -16.18
N SER A 176 -5.52 -28.39 -15.60
CA SER A 176 -4.41 -27.45 -15.65
C SER A 176 -3.36 -27.87 -16.68
N ASN A 177 -2.80 -26.91 -17.41
CA ASN A 177 -1.67 -27.15 -18.32
C ASN A 177 -0.29 -27.02 -17.62
N GLY A 178 -0.27 -26.85 -16.30
CA GLY A 178 0.95 -26.71 -15.50
C GLY A 178 1.48 -25.28 -15.40
N ASN A 179 0.95 -24.32 -16.15
CA ASN A 179 1.30 -22.91 -16.04
C ASN A 179 0.41 -22.23 -15.02
N ILE A 180 0.97 -21.86 -13.88
CA ILE A 180 0.26 -21.21 -12.77
C ILE A 180 0.64 -19.73 -12.72
N GLY A 181 -0.37 -18.86 -12.61
CA GLY A 181 -0.22 -17.47 -12.21
C GLY A 181 -0.78 -17.26 -10.81
N MET A 182 -0.25 -16.31 -10.09
CA MET A 182 -0.88 -15.82 -8.85
C MET A 182 -1.32 -14.38 -9.02
N ALA A 183 -2.55 -14.09 -8.58
CA ALA A 183 -3.08 -12.74 -8.52
C ALA A 183 -3.61 -12.46 -7.14
N GLY A 184 -3.43 -11.24 -6.66
CA GLY A 184 -3.97 -10.87 -5.38
C GLY A 184 -3.93 -9.38 -5.09
N TRP A 185 -4.80 -8.97 -4.18
CA TRP A 185 -4.87 -7.64 -3.62
C TRP A 185 -4.67 -7.72 -2.11
N SER A 186 -3.84 -6.82 -1.53
CA SER A 186 -3.59 -6.77 -0.09
C SER A 186 -2.91 -8.07 0.41
N TYR A 187 -3.50 -8.74 1.36
CA TYR A 187 -3.00 -10.02 1.89
C TYR A 187 -2.67 -11.04 0.81
N SER A 188 -3.53 -11.16 -0.20
CA SER A 188 -3.31 -12.09 -1.31
C SER A 188 -2.14 -11.67 -2.20
N ALA A 189 -1.85 -10.38 -2.30
CA ALA A 189 -0.66 -9.88 -2.99
C ALA A 189 0.61 -10.25 -2.20
N ILE A 190 0.62 -10.05 -0.89
CA ILE A 190 1.73 -10.45 -0.01
C ILE A 190 1.98 -11.96 -0.12
N ASN A 191 0.91 -12.76 -0.04
CA ASN A 191 0.98 -14.21 -0.19
C ASN A 191 1.53 -14.63 -1.56
N SER A 192 1.13 -13.93 -2.64
CA SER A 192 1.65 -14.18 -3.99
C SER A 192 3.15 -13.87 -4.11
N LEU A 193 3.60 -12.77 -3.49
CA LEU A 193 5.01 -12.40 -3.45
C LEU A 193 5.83 -13.39 -2.60
N GLN A 194 5.31 -13.83 -1.44
CA GLN A 194 5.93 -14.88 -0.63
C GLN A 194 6.07 -16.20 -1.40
N ALA A 195 5.03 -16.61 -2.11
CA ALA A 195 5.06 -17.81 -2.94
C ALA A 195 6.08 -17.71 -4.07
N ALA A 196 6.19 -16.54 -4.69
CA ALA A 196 7.16 -16.29 -5.75
C ALA A 196 8.60 -16.30 -5.22
N GLY A 197 8.88 -15.68 -4.07
CA GLY A 197 10.20 -15.69 -3.43
C GLY A 197 10.62 -17.06 -2.89
N ASN A 198 9.64 -17.90 -2.47
CA ASN A 198 9.95 -19.28 -2.06
C ASN A 198 10.11 -20.24 -3.25
N GLY A 199 9.69 -19.83 -4.44
CA GLY A 199 9.94 -20.53 -5.71
C GLY A 199 9.10 -21.80 -5.92
N SER A 200 8.37 -21.85 -7.03
CA SER A 200 7.80 -23.09 -7.57
C SER A 200 8.06 -23.10 -9.08
N PRO A 201 8.48 -24.23 -9.67
CA PRO A 201 8.72 -24.31 -11.10
C PRO A 201 7.43 -24.11 -11.94
N HIS A 202 6.28 -24.23 -11.29
CA HIS A 202 4.96 -24.06 -11.93
C HIS A 202 4.48 -22.61 -11.90
N LEU A 203 5.00 -21.75 -11.02
CA LEU A 203 4.62 -20.33 -10.94
C LEU A 203 5.32 -19.55 -12.06
N LYS A 204 4.52 -19.04 -13.01
CA LYS A 204 4.99 -18.39 -14.23
C LYS A 204 4.78 -16.89 -14.26
N ALA A 205 3.90 -16.35 -13.43
CA ALA A 205 3.67 -14.91 -13.33
C ALA A 205 2.96 -14.54 -12.03
N VAL A 206 3.23 -13.32 -11.55
CA VAL A 206 2.55 -12.69 -10.41
C VAL A 206 1.93 -11.37 -10.82
N PHE A 207 0.71 -11.11 -10.33
CA PHE A 207 0.02 -9.83 -10.45
C PHE A 207 -0.38 -9.35 -9.04
N ALA A 208 0.43 -8.47 -8.45
CA ALA A 208 0.33 -8.06 -7.04
C ALA A 208 -0.20 -6.62 -6.94
N ILE A 209 -1.40 -6.47 -6.36
CA ILE A 209 -2.02 -5.17 -6.09
C ILE A 209 -1.86 -4.86 -4.62
N GLU A 210 -1.19 -3.73 -4.30
CA GLU A 210 -1.02 -3.23 -2.93
C GLU A 210 -0.52 -4.32 -1.97
N GLY A 211 0.63 -4.90 -2.34
CA GLY A 211 1.38 -5.84 -1.53
C GLY A 211 2.36 -5.12 -0.59
N CYS A 212 2.89 -5.87 0.37
CA CYS A 212 3.84 -5.41 1.37
C CYS A 212 5.12 -6.23 1.31
N GLU A 213 6.28 -5.58 1.48
CA GLU A 213 7.58 -6.26 1.58
C GLU A 213 8.14 -6.26 3.01
N ASP A 214 7.77 -5.29 3.84
CA ASP A 214 8.18 -5.15 5.24
C ASP A 214 6.93 -4.92 6.09
N ILE A 215 6.40 -6.01 6.61
CA ILE A 215 5.15 -6.02 7.35
C ILE A 215 5.25 -5.19 8.63
N VAL A 216 6.42 -5.18 9.27
CA VAL A 216 6.62 -4.45 10.53
C VAL A 216 6.58 -2.95 10.29
N ARG A 217 7.40 -2.44 9.36
CA ARG A 217 7.57 -1.00 9.15
C ARG A 217 6.41 -0.37 8.41
N ASP A 218 5.76 -1.13 7.54
CA ASP A 218 4.65 -0.58 6.78
C ASP A 218 3.35 -0.52 7.58
N ILE A 219 3.02 -1.58 8.35
CA ILE A 219 1.67 -1.69 8.90
C ILE A 219 1.59 -1.96 10.40
N TYR A 220 2.58 -2.65 11.01
CA TYR A 220 2.49 -3.01 12.43
C TYR A 220 3.01 -1.91 13.34
N ILE A 221 4.25 -1.44 13.11
CA ILE A 221 4.96 -0.50 14.00
C ILE A 221 5.68 0.56 13.17
N THR A 222 4.95 1.29 12.36
CA THR A 222 5.52 2.34 11.53
C THR A 222 6.21 3.40 12.40
N GLY A 223 7.52 3.63 12.19
CA GLY A 223 8.32 4.55 13.00
C GLY A 223 8.37 4.22 14.50
N GLY A 224 8.07 2.99 14.89
CA GLY A 224 8.11 2.55 16.30
C GLY A 224 6.79 2.72 17.06
N ALA A 225 5.73 3.22 16.43
CA ALA A 225 4.40 3.34 17.01
C ALA A 225 3.40 2.36 16.36
N PRO A 226 2.57 1.65 17.17
CA PRO A 226 1.58 0.72 16.64
C PRO A 226 0.55 1.41 15.73
N SER A 227 0.22 0.77 14.60
CA SER A 227 -0.85 1.23 13.71
C SER A 227 -2.23 0.88 14.27
N ALA A 228 -3.18 1.81 14.18
CA ALA A 228 -4.58 1.56 14.54
C ALA A 228 -5.28 0.60 13.56
N PHE A 229 -4.79 0.48 12.33
CA PHE A 229 -5.36 -0.43 11.33
C PHE A 229 -5.31 -1.89 11.77
N ILE A 230 -4.19 -2.35 12.31
CA ILE A 230 -3.95 -3.77 12.63
C ILE A 230 -5.00 -4.36 13.57
N PRO A 231 -5.29 -3.79 14.76
CA PRO A 231 -6.30 -4.38 15.64
C PRO A 231 -7.70 -4.37 15.00
N ILE A 232 -8.04 -3.38 14.17
CA ILE A 232 -9.31 -3.31 13.45
C ILE A 232 -9.40 -4.44 12.42
N TRP A 233 -8.37 -4.57 11.57
CA TRP A 233 -8.31 -5.58 10.51
C TRP A 233 -8.30 -7.01 11.08
N LEU A 234 -7.48 -7.28 12.08
CA LEU A 234 -7.42 -8.59 12.74
C LEU A 234 -8.78 -8.98 13.35
N SER A 235 -9.46 -8.02 13.96
CA SER A 235 -10.80 -8.24 14.51
C SER A 235 -11.81 -8.57 13.41
N ALA A 236 -11.78 -7.82 12.30
CA ALA A 236 -12.66 -8.05 11.15
C ALA A 236 -12.44 -9.44 10.53
N VAL A 237 -11.20 -9.82 10.25
CA VAL A 237 -10.88 -11.15 9.67
C VAL A 237 -11.28 -12.27 10.63
N ASN A 238 -11.04 -12.12 11.95
CA ASN A 238 -11.50 -13.11 12.93
C ASN A 238 -13.02 -13.23 13.00
N LEU A 239 -13.74 -12.14 12.81
CA LEU A 239 -15.20 -12.18 12.73
C LEU A 239 -15.67 -12.89 11.45
N LEU A 240 -15.05 -12.57 10.31
CA LEU A 240 -15.37 -13.17 9.01
C LEU A 240 -15.21 -14.68 9.00
N LYS A 241 -14.25 -15.24 9.73
CA LYS A 241 -14.08 -16.72 9.81
C LYS A 241 -15.28 -17.44 10.44
N TRP A 242 -16.13 -16.75 11.21
CA TRP A 242 -17.34 -17.31 11.82
C TRP A 242 -18.57 -17.25 10.91
N LEU A 243 -18.48 -16.58 9.77
CA LEU A 243 -19.57 -16.61 8.81
C LEU A 243 -19.71 -18.00 8.21
N PRO A 244 -20.89 -18.61 8.29
CA PRO A 244 -21.14 -19.88 7.64
C PRO A 244 -21.07 -19.71 6.12
N ASN A 245 -20.57 -20.73 5.42
CA ASN A 245 -20.69 -20.75 3.96
C ASN A 245 -22.17 -20.96 3.60
N PRO A 246 -22.81 -20.01 2.90
CA PRO A 246 -24.26 -20.09 2.60
C PRO A 246 -24.66 -21.34 1.80
N SER A 247 -23.73 -21.89 1.01
CA SER A 247 -23.98 -23.11 0.20
C SER A 247 -23.89 -24.42 1.01
N THR A 248 -23.30 -24.36 2.21
CA THR A 248 -23.10 -25.55 3.07
C THR A 248 -23.75 -25.39 4.46
N ALA A 249 -24.22 -24.21 4.80
CA ALA A 249 -24.60 -23.82 6.16
C ALA A 249 -25.75 -24.66 6.77
N VAL A 250 -26.70 -25.12 5.99
CA VAL A 250 -27.85 -25.89 6.51
C VAL A 250 -27.54 -27.38 6.59
N GLY A 251 -26.74 -27.92 5.66
CA GLY A 251 -26.34 -29.33 5.66
C GLY A 251 -25.19 -29.64 6.61
N ASP A 252 -24.21 -28.77 6.70
CA ASP A 252 -22.98 -28.99 7.49
C ASP A 252 -23.16 -28.69 8.98
N ALA A 253 -24.06 -27.80 9.38
CA ALA A 253 -24.32 -27.52 10.79
C ALA A 253 -24.95 -28.71 11.55
N LEU A 254 -25.61 -29.62 10.82
CA LEU A 254 -26.25 -30.81 11.36
C LEU A 254 -25.43 -32.09 11.12
N SER A 255 -24.26 -31.99 10.45
CA SER A 255 -23.39 -33.10 10.10
C SER A 255 -22.15 -33.17 11.01
N THR A 256 -21.42 -34.31 10.96
CA THR A 256 -20.09 -34.45 11.59
C THR A 256 -19.10 -33.37 11.16
N ASN A 257 -19.28 -32.77 9.98
CA ASN A 257 -18.47 -31.69 9.47
C ASN A 257 -18.75 -30.36 10.18
N GLY A 258 -19.98 -30.10 10.61
CA GLY A 258 -20.32 -28.91 11.40
C GLY A 258 -19.64 -28.90 12.78
N VAL A 259 -19.60 -30.05 13.47
CA VAL A 259 -18.88 -30.18 14.73
C VAL A 259 -17.38 -29.99 14.52
N ARG A 260 -16.82 -30.55 13.45
CA ARG A 260 -15.41 -30.39 13.10
C ARG A 260 -15.09 -28.93 12.75
N TRP A 261 -15.93 -28.27 11.94
CA TRP A 261 -15.81 -26.86 11.62
C TRP A 261 -15.80 -26.00 12.90
N LEU A 262 -16.75 -26.23 13.81
CA LEU A 262 -16.83 -25.53 15.09
C LEU A 262 -15.56 -25.77 15.94
N LYS A 263 -15.09 -27.02 16.04
CA LYS A 263 -13.86 -27.36 16.75
C LYS A 263 -12.64 -26.64 16.18
N ASP A 264 -12.51 -26.58 14.86
CA ASP A 264 -11.41 -25.89 14.20
C ASP A 264 -11.50 -24.38 14.38
N ARG A 265 -12.71 -23.80 14.43
CA ARG A 265 -12.90 -22.36 14.70
C ARG A 265 -12.58 -21.99 16.13
N VAL A 266 -12.97 -22.82 17.10
CA VAL A 266 -12.63 -22.62 18.52
C VAL A 266 -11.12 -22.85 18.77
N GLY A 267 -10.53 -23.83 18.09
CA GLY A 267 -9.09 -24.13 18.18
C GLY A 267 -8.18 -23.22 17.35
N SER A 268 -8.73 -22.36 16.52
CA SER A 268 -8.01 -21.47 15.62
C SER A 268 -7.63 -20.14 16.31
N PRO A 269 -6.58 -19.44 15.89
CA PRO A 269 -5.69 -18.59 16.68
C PRO A 269 -6.19 -17.21 17.12
N ALA A 270 -7.41 -17.07 17.56
CA ALA A 270 -7.74 -15.90 18.37
C ALA A 270 -6.75 -15.68 19.55
N THR A 271 -6.13 -16.76 20.02
CA THR A 271 -5.11 -16.74 21.08
C THR A 271 -3.80 -16.07 20.66
N GLU A 272 -3.32 -16.28 19.43
CA GLU A 272 -2.10 -15.64 18.92
C GLU A 272 -2.32 -14.15 18.70
N ILE A 273 -3.45 -13.76 18.13
CA ILE A 273 -3.84 -12.36 17.94
C ILE A 273 -3.96 -11.63 19.27
N GLY A 274 -4.59 -12.25 20.27
CA GLY A 274 -4.69 -11.67 21.61
C GLY A 274 -3.33 -11.43 22.25
N SER A 275 -2.40 -12.37 22.11
CA SER A 275 -1.03 -12.23 22.63
C SER A 275 -0.22 -11.19 21.86
N LEU A 276 -0.35 -11.12 20.53
CA LEU A 276 0.27 -10.09 19.71
C LEU A 276 -0.28 -8.70 20.06
N ALA A 277 -1.60 -8.54 20.12
CA ALA A 277 -2.23 -7.27 20.53
C ALA A 277 -1.77 -6.83 21.92
N TRP A 278 -1.69 -7.74 22.88
CA TRP A 278 -1.17 -7.46 24.20
C TRP A 278 0.32 -7.12 24.17
N GLY A 279 1.09 -7.80 23.34
CA GLY A 279 2.50 -7.51 23.11
C GLY A 279 2.72 -6.10 22.54
N PHE A 280 1.89 -5.69 21.57
CA PHE A 280 1.88 -4.33 21.03
C PHE A 280 1.54 -3.30 22.11
N LEU A 281 0.44 -3.50 22.83
CA LEU A 281 -0.02 -2.56 23.86
C LEU A 281 0.97 -2.41 25.02
N THR A 282 1.66 -3.48 25.38
CA THR A 282 2.62 -3.46 26.50
C THR A 282 4.04 -3.15 26.06
N GLY A 283 4.35 -3.23 24.76
CA GLY A 283 5.70 -3.11 24.22
C GLY A 283 6.68 -4.16 24.75
N ARG A 284 6.17 -5.31 25.24
CA ARG A 284 6.99 -6.32 25.96
C ARG A 284 7.20 -7.61 25.19
N ASP A 285 6.43 -7.85 24.15
CA ASP A 285 6.55 -9.10 23.37
C ASP A 285 7.84 -9.06 22.54
N PRO A 286 8.78 -10.01 22.75
CA PRO A 286 10.03 -10.04 22.00
C PRO A 286 9.80 -10.25 20.49
N ARG A 287 8.74 -10.95 20.09
CA ARG A 287 8.39 -11.19 18.68
C ARG A 287 8.27 -9.89 17.87
N ILE A 288 7.93 -8.79 18.52
CA ILE A 288 7.70 -7.50 17.84
C ILE A 288 9.02 -6.75 17.58
N TYR A 289 10.04 -6.98 18.40
CA TYR A 289 11.22 -6.11 18.41
C TYR A 289 12.56 -6.83 18.19
N ASP A 290 12.67 -8.10 18.48
CA ASP A 290 13.97 -8.79 18.53
C ASP A 290 13.93 -10.24 18.03
N ASP A 291 12.78 -10.71 17.59
CA ASP A 291 12.56 -12.08 17.14
C ASP A 291 12.40 -12.10 15.61
N PRO A 292 12.92 -13.08 14.89
CA PRO A 292 12.74 -13.22 13.45
C PRO A 292 11.29 -13.49 13.03
N TYR A 293 10.36 -13.49 13.98
CA TYR A 293 8.94 -13.78 13.76
C TYR A 293 8.31 -12.97 12.61
N PHE A 294 8.66 -11.70 12.46
CA PHE A 294 8.16 -10.88 11.37
C PHE A 294 9.05 -10.99 10.13
N ASP A 295 10.37 -11.07 10.30
CA ASP A 295 11.30 -11.24 9.17
C ASP A 295 11.00 -12.51 8.37
N GLU A 296 10.59 -13.60 9.04
CA GLU A 296 10.14 -14.84 8.41
C GLU A 296 8.87 -14.68 7.57
N ARG A 297 8.14 -13.56 7.74
CA ARG A 297 6.90 -13.24 7.03
C ARG A 297 7.08 -12.32 5.87
N ASP A 298 8.21 -11.65 5.79
CA ASP A 298 8.51 -10.75 4.68
C ASP A 298 8.78 -11.56 3.40
N PRO A 299 8.23 -11.15 2.27
CA PRO A 299 8.51 -11.78 0.99
C PRO A 299 9.99 -11.61 0.61
N LYS A 300 10.62 -12.65 0.11
CA LYS A 300 11.99 -12.62 -0.42
C LYS A 300 11.98 -12.09 -1.86
N ILE A 301 11.89 -10.77 -1.99
CA ILE A 301 11.65 -10.11 -3.26
C ILE A 301 12.79 -10.31 -4.25
N ASP A 302 14.03 -10.31 -3.78
CA ASP A 302 15.24 -10.49 -4.58
C ASP A 302 15.41 -11.93 -5.10
N GLU A 303 14.75 -12.91 -4.48
CA GLU A 303 14.72 -14.31 -4.93
C GLU A 303 13.62 -14.58 -5.98
N ILE A 304 12.74 -13.62 -6.28
CA ILE A 304 11.65 -13.80 -7.25
C ILE A 304 12.22 -13.90 -8.67
N THR A 305 11.88 -15.00 -9.35
CA THR A 305 12.26 -15.25 -10.75
C THR A 305 11.08 -15.20 -11.72
N ALA A 306 9.86 -15.25 -11.21
CA ALA A 306 8.64 -15.14 -12.02
C ALA A 306 8.38 -13.68 -12.42
N PRO A 307 8.00 -13.40 -13.68
CA PRO A 307 7.54 -12.08 -14.08
C PRO A 307 6.50 -11.52 -13.13
N THR A 308 6.72 -10.30 -12.63
CA THR A 308 5.94 -9.71 -11.54
C THR A 308 5.45 -8.31 -11.90
N PHE A 309 4.13 -8.12 -11.86
CA PHE A 309 3.45 -6.84 -11.98
C PHE A 309 3.12 -6.30 -10.59
N VAL A 310 3.55 -5.08 -10.29
CA VAL A 310 3.35 -4.41 -8.99
C VAL A 310 2.45 -3.21 -9.18
N PHE A 311 1.40 -3.11 -8.39
CA PHE A 311 0.51 -1.96 -8.33
C PHE A 311 0.41 -1.45 -6.90
N GLY A 312 0.52 -0.12 -6.70
CA GLY A 312 0.42 0.54 -5.40
C GLY A 312 -0.24 1.91 -5.47
N GLY A 313 -0.56 2.45 -4.30
CA GLY A 313 -1.08 3.80 -4.11
C GLY A 313 -0.15 4.64 -3.23
N TRP A 314 0.02 5.94 -3.54
CA TRP A 314 0.86 6.85 -2.72
C TRP A 314 0.36 6.98 -1.28
N HIS A 315 -0.94 6.83 -1.07
CA HIS A 315 -1.62 6.91 0.23
C HIS A 315 -2.20 5.58 0.68
N ASP A 316 -1.74 4.49 0.07
CA ASP A 316 -2.06 3.15 0.53
C ASP A 316 -1.44 2.86 1.90
N LEU A 317 -1.98 1.85 2.58
CA LEU A 317 -1.41 1.28 3.82
C LEU A 317 0.02 0.80 3.61
N PHE A 318 0.32 0.28 2.41
CA PHE A 318 1.61 -0.24 1.96
C PHE A 318 2.31 0.68 0.95
N GLY A 319 1.99 1.98 0.94
CA GLY A 319 2.53 2.92 -0.03
C GLY A 319 4.06 2.96 -0.08
N ARG A 320 4.73 2.60 1.02
CA ARG A 320 6.18 2.44 1.10
C ARG A 320 6.68 1.24 0.30
N SER A 321 5.93 0.12 0.29
CA SER A 321 6.38 -1.17 -0.23
C SER A 321 6.41 -1.25 -1.76
N ALA A 322 5.40 -0.73 -2.48
CA ALA A 322 5.26 -1.01 -3.90
C ALA A 322 6.49 -0.58 -4.73
N THR A 323 7.03 0.61 -4.48
CA THR A 323 8.24 1.10 -5.15
C THR A 323 9.50 0.31 -4.74
N ARG A 324 9.58 -0.12 -3.49
CA ARG A 324 10.69 -0.94 -2.98
C ARG A 324 10.65 -2.34 -3.56
N ILE A 325 9.48 -2.99 -3.61
CA ILE A 325 9.29 -4.29 -4.29
C ILE A 325 9.82 -4.19 -5.73
N TYR A 326 9.36 -3.20 -6.49
CA TYR A 326 9.79 -3.04 -7.87
C TYR A 326 11.32 -2.89 -8.00
N ASN A 327 11.94 -2.10 -7.13
CA ASN A 327 13.38 -1.85 -7.16
C ASN A 327 14.20 -3.08 -6.73
N GLN A 328 13.71 -3.89 -5.78
CA GLN A 328 14.38 -5.10 -5.29
C GLN A 328 14.26 -6.29 -6.26
N LEU A 329 13.22 -6.29 -7.14
CA LEU A 329 13.06 -7.36 -8.13
C LEU A 329 14.24 -7.41 -9.09
N ASN A 330 15.02 -8.50 -9.05
CA ASN A 330 16.15 -8.77 -9.95
C ASN A 330 15.69 -9.36 -11.30
N LEU A 331 14.65 -8.75 -11.89
CA LEU A 331 14.07 -9.21 -13.14
C LEU A 331 14.48 -8.29 -14.30
N PRO A 332 14.68 -8.85 -15.52
CA PRO A 332 15.01 -8.05 -16.69
C PRO A 332 13.86 -7.15 -17.11
N PRO A 333 14.13 -6.10 -17.91
CA PRO A 333 13.10 -5.24 -18.48
C PRO A 333 11.97 -6.05 -19.15
N GLY A 334 10.73 -5.61 -18.98
CA GLY A 334 9.53 -6.30 -19.47
C GLY A 334 9.02 -7.43 -18.58
N GLN A 335 9.85 -7.97 -17.68
CA GLN A 335 9.43 -8.97 -16.69
C GLN A 335 9.06 -8.37 -15.32
N LYS A 336 9.26 -7.09 -15.11
CA LYS A 336 8.73 -6.34 -13.96
C LYS A 336 8.10 -5.04 -14.40
N GLN A 337 6.99 -4.68 -13.79
CA GLN A 337 6.29 -3.42 -14.04
C GLN A 337 5.75 -2.86 -12.74
N LEU A 338 5.69 -1.52 -12.66
CA LEU A 338 5.16 -0.77 -11.53
C LEU A 338 4.09 0.20 -12.01
N ILE A 339 2.95 0.21 -11.35
CA ILE A 339 1.99 1.31 -11.41
C ILE A 339 1.80 1.89 -10.01
N MET A 340 1.91 3.24 -9.90
CA MET A 340 1.59 3.96 -8.68
C MET A 340 0.47 4.96 -8.94
N ALA A 341 -0.64 4.82 -8.24
CA ALA A 341 -1.79 5.74 -8.31
C ALA A 341 -1.79 6.74 -7.14
N ASP A 342 -2.41 7.91 -7.32
CA ASP A 342 -2.73 8.81 -6.20
C ASP A 342 -4.02 8.32 -5.52
N GLY A 343 -3.92 7.24 -4.77
CA GLY A 343 -5.04 6.51 -4.20
C GLY A 343 -4.74 5.87 -2.85
N TYR A 344 -5.79 5.31 -2.26
CA TYR A 344 -5.81 4.57 -1.01
C TYR A 344 -6.08 3.09 -1.26
N HIS A 345 -5.99 2.28 -0.22
CA HIS A 345 -6.15 0.82 -0.31
C HIS A 345 -7.48 0.35 -0.94
N LEU A 346 -8.62 0.98 -0.60
CA LEU A 346 -9.93 0.55 -1.10
C LEU A 346 -10.33 1.16 -2.45
N ASP A 347 -9.58 2.10 -2.99
CA ASP A 347 -9.85 2.72 -4.28
C ASP A 347 -8.84 2.34 -5.38
N ALA A 348 -8.10 1.25 -5.17
CA ALA A 348 -7.14 0.71 -6.12
C ALA A 348 -7.74 0.62 -7.54
N GLY A 349 -7.09 1.27 -8.51
CA GLY A 349 -7.54 1.32 -9.89
C GLY A 349 -8.74 2.23 -10.18
N LEU A 350 -9.23 3.00 -9.20
CA LEU A 350 -10.29 3.99 -9.44
C LEU A 350 -9.80 5.01 -10.49
N GLY A 351 -10.63 5.26 -11.51
CA GLY A 351 -10.28 6.16 -12.61
C GLY A 351 -9.46 5.53 -13.74
N PHE A 352 -9.05 4.27 -13.64
CA PHE A 352 -8.37 3.55 -14.71
C PHE A 352 -9.29 3.28 -15.91
N GLY A 353 -8.72 3.20 -17.11
CA GLY A 353 -9.44 3.00 -18.35
C GLY A 353 -9.97 4.29 -18.98
N GLY A 354 -9.66 5.45 -18.42
CA GLY A 354 -9.94 6.76 -19.01
C GLY A 354 -9.04 7.09 -20.21
N ARG A 355 -9.18 8.32 -20.74
CA ARG A 355 -8.43 8.76 -21.94
C ARG A 355 -6.95 8.99 -21.67
N VAL A 356 -6.59 9.35 -20.44
CA VAL A 356 -5.23 9.78 -20.03
C VAL A 356 -4.70 8.93 -18.87
N SER A 357 -5.43 7.88 -18.49
CA SER A 357 -5.07 6.99 -17.40
C SER A 357 -4.63 5.62 -17.91
N PRO A 358 -3.97 4.80 -17.08
CA PRO A 358 -3.68 3.40 -17.38
C PRO A 358 -4.93 2.62 -17.81
N PRO A 359 -4.77 1.51 -18.52
CA PRO A 359 -5.85 0.56 -18.75
C PRO A 359 -6.43 0.07 -17.43
N ARG A 360 -7.70 -0.35 -17.43
CA ARG A 360 -8.32 -0.97 -16.25
C ARG A 360 -7.48 -2.12 -15.72
N VAL A 361 -7.56 -2.35 -14.42
CA VAL A 361 -6.78 -3.38 -13.74
C VAL A 361 -7.06 -4.79 -14.29
N ASP A 362 -8.34 -5.12 -14.56
CA ASP A 362 -8.76 -6.40 -15.18
C ASP A 362 -8.20 -6.57 -16.60
N VAL A 363 -7.99 -5.48 -17.32
CA VAL A 363 -7.39 -5.48 -18.66
C VAL A 363 -5.89 -5.75 -18.58
N LEU A 364 -5.20 -5.10 -17.63
CA LEU A 364 -3.77 -5.31 -17.40
C LEU A 364 -3.48 -6.71 -16.85
N GLU A 365 -4.27 -7.19 -15.89
CA GLU A 365 -4.16 -8.55 -15.37
C GLU A 365 -4.27 -9.59 -16.50
N ARG A 366 -5.31 -9.44 -17.33
CA ARG A 366 -5.52 -10.32 -18.49
C ARG A 366 -4.35 -10.26 -19.46
N ALA A 367 -3.88 -9.07 -19.83
CA ALA A 367 -2.77 -8.90 -20.76
C ALA A 367 -1.48 -9.51 -20.20
N TRP A 368 -1.22 -9.35 -18.89
CA TRP A 368 -0.07 -9.94 -18.19
C TRP A 368 -0.08 -11.45 -18.26
N PHE A 369 -1.20 -12.08 -17.88
CA PHE A 369 -1.33 -13.54 -17.93
C PHE A 369 -1.40 -14.09 -19.36
N ASP A 370 -1.98 -13.39 -20.33
CA ASP A 370 -1.96 -13.81 -21.72
C ASP A 370 -0.51 -13.89 -22.26
N LYS A 371 0.38 -12.97 -21.86
CA LYS A 371 1.82 -13.04 -22.19
C LYS A 371 2.50 -14.22 -21.49
N TRP A 372 2.45 -14.26 -20.15
CA TRP A 372 3.31 -15.14 -19.39
C TRP A 372 2.79 -16.55 -19.16
N LEU A 373 1.47 -16.78 -19.23
CA LEU A 373 0.88 -18.11 -19.07
C LEU A 373 0.49 -18.77 -20.38
N LYS A 374 0.18 -17.96 -21.42
CA LYS A 374 -0.20 -18.48 -22.75
C LYS A 374 0.88 -18.26 -23.80
N GLY A 375 1.89 -17.45 -23.54
CA GLY A 375 2.95 -17.11 -24.48
C GLY A 375 2.51 -16.21 -25.62
N LEU A 376 1.44 -15.41 -25.43
CA LEU A 376 0.96 -14.50 -26.48
C LEU A 376 1.86 -13.26 -26.53
N ASP A 377 2.29 -12.93 -27.74
CA ASP A 377 3.01 -11.68 -27.98
C ASP A 377 2.00 -10.54 -28.12
N ASN A 378 1.77 -9.82 -27.03
CA ASN A 378 0.73 -8.80 -26.90
C ASN A 378 1.27 -7.41 -26.52
N GLY A 379 2.61 -7.27 -26.39
CA GLY A 379 3.27 -6.00 -26.09
C GLY A 379 3.08 -5.48 -24.66
N VAL A 380 2.59 -6.29 -23.71
CA VAL A 380 2.45 -5.86 -22.31
C VAL A 380 3.81 -5.70 -21.63
N ASP A 381 4.82 -6.42 -22.10
CA ASP A 381 6.22 -6.31 -21.66
C ASP A 381 6.91 -5.02 -22.16
N GLU A 382 6.33 -4.35 -23.16
CA GLU A 382 6.77 -3.05 -23.65
C GLU A 382 5.98 -1.88 -23.03
N TYR A 383 4.91 -2.16 -22.29
CA TYR A 383 4.16 -1.17 -21.53
C TYR A 383 5.08 -0.58 -20.46
N GLY A 384 5.21 0.75 -20.42
CA GLY A 384 6.24 1.47 -19.67
C GLY A 384 6.59 0.82 -18.33
N PRO A 385 7.86 0.52 -18.04
CA PRO A 385 8.23 -0.27 -16.87
C PRO A 385 7.75 0.38 -15.55
N VAL A 386 7.65 1.70 -15.53
CA VAL A 386 7.13 2.48 -14.38
C VAL A 386 6.08 3.47 -14.89
N THR A 387 4.86 3.36 -14.38
CA THR A 387 3.74 4.25 -14.70
C THR A 387 3.26 4.90 -13.40
N LEU A 388 3.35 6.23 -13.32
CA LEU A 388 3.11 6.99 -12.10
C LEU A 388 2.02 8.02 -12.31
N GLN A 389 1.04 8.08 -11.42
CA GLN A 389 0.20 9.24 -11.25
C GLN A 389 0.94 10.24 -10.36
N GLN A 390 1.40 11.33 -10.92
CA GLN A 390 1.99 12.40 -10.14
C GLN A 390 0.93 13.04 -9.24
N GLN A 391 1.23 13.19 -7.99
CA GLN A 391 0.38 13.99 -7.12
C GLN A 391 0.43 15.45 -7.57
N GLY A 392 -0.73 16.08 -7.77
CA GLY A 392 -0.81 17.42 -8.36
C GLY A 392 -0.58 17.50 -9.87
N GLY A 393 -0.25 16.37 -10.52
CA GLY A 393 0.06 16.28 -11.95
C GLY A 393 -0.78 15.26 -12.71
N MET A 394 -0.21 14.72 -13.78
CA MET A 394 -0.85 13.75 -14.67
C MET A 394 -0.20 12.36 -14.53
N TRP A 395 -0.76 11.39 -15.23
CA TRP A 395 -0.12 10.11 -15.46
C TRP A 395 1.10 10.26 -16.35
N THR A 396 2.20 9.64 -15.96
CA THR A 396 3.47 9.64 -16.69
C THR A 396 4.05 8.23 -16.73
N SER A 397 4.88 7.93 -17.73
CA SER A 397 5.65 6.71 -17.80
C SER A 397 7.15 7.01 -17.77
N GLY A 398 7.94 6.13 -17.18
CA GLY A 398 9.39 6.25 -17.04
C GLY A 398 10.10 4.90 -17.04
N GLN A 399 11.43 4.93 -17.06
CA GLN A 399 12.28 3.72 -17.03
C GLN A 399 12.50 3.19 -15.61
N SER A 400 12.47 4.08 -14.63
CA SER A 400 12.76 3.75 -13.23
C SER A 400 12.04 4.69 -12.27
N PHE A 401 12.00 4.30 -11.02
CA PHE A 401 11.67 5.15 -9.88
C PHE A 401 12.78 4.99 -8.82
N PRO A 402 13.34 6.09 -8.30
CA PRO A 402 13.10 7.51 -8.65
C PRO A 402 13.42 7.82 -10.12
N ARG A 403 12.97 8.99 -10.61
CA ARG A 403 13.30 9.47 -11.95
C ARG A 403 14.81 9.66 -12.08
N PRO A 404 15.44 9.23 -13.18
CA PRO A 404 16.91 9.31 -13.32
C PRO A 404 17.46 10.74 -13.30
N GLU A 405 16.63 11.71 -13.66
CA GLU A 405 16.98 13.14 -13.68
C GLU A 405 16.91 13.80 -12.30
N ALA A 406 16.28 13.14 -11.32
CA ALA A 406 16.13 13.69 -9.98
C ALA A 406 17.49 13.87 -9.30
N ARG A 407 17.68 14.99 -8.65
CA ARG A 407 18.89 15.38 -7.92
C ARG A 407 18.55 15.67 -6.48
N VAL A 408 19.53 15.45 -5.60
CA VAL A 408 19.40 15.77 -4.17
C VAL A 408 19.17 17.27 -3.98
N ARG A 409 18.19 17.56 -3.16
CA ARG A 409 17.90 18.92 -2.66
C ARG A 409 17.85 18.88 -1.15
N ARG A 410 18.27 20.00 -0.54
CA ARG A 410 18.21 20.18 0.91
C ARG A 410 17.61 21.53 1.23
N LEU A 411 16.65 21.54 2.14
CA LEU A 411 16.00 22.75 2.63
C LEU A 411 16.09 22.81 4.15
N TYR A 412 16.49 23.94 4.68
CA TYR A 412 16.69 24.15 6.10
C TYR A 412 15.48 24.79 6.74
N LEU A 413 15.14 24.35 7.95
CA LEU A 413 14.06 24.90 8.75
C LEU A 413 14.54 26.18 9.44
N SER A 414 13.81 27.27 9.30
CA SER A 414 14.04 28.55 9.99
C SER A 414 12.84 28.95 10.85
N PRO A 415 13.06 29.59 12.03
CA PRO A 415 11.97 30.11 12.84
C PRO A 415 11.32 31.36 12.25
N ASP A 416 11.93 31.98 11.24
CA ASP A 416 11.43 33.21 10.63
C ASP A 416 10.15 32.93 9.84
N GLY A 417 9.12 33.77 10.00
CA GLY A 417 7.80 33.53 9.47
C GLY A 417 7.75 33.47 7.95
N SER A 418 6.95 32.55 7.40
CA SER A 418 6.66 32.49 5.97
C SER A 418 5.45 33.33 5.54
N ASP A 419 4.69 33.87 6.52
CA ASP A 419 3.42 34.59 6.35
C ASP A 419 2.31 33.77 5.64
N THR A 420 2.42 32.45 5.64
CA THR A 420 1.48 31.56 4.95
C THR A 420 0.72 30.58 5.85
N ALA A 421 1.15 30.39 7.09
CA ALA A 421 0.63 29.41 8.02
C ALA A 421 0.18 30.00 9.36
N GLY A 422 -0.40 31.19 9.37
CA GLY A 422 -0.86 31.88 10.59
C GLY A 422 -1.94 31.12 11.40
N HIS A 423 -2.52 30.05 10.85
CA HIS A 423 -3.45 29.14 11.53
C HIS A 423 -2.75 28.04 12.34
N CYS A 424 -1.45 27.82 12.13
CA CYS A 424 -0.63 26.79 12.79
C CYS A 424 -0.15 27.22 14.17
N VAL A 425 0.50 26.30 14.89
CA VAL A 425 1.14 26.60 16.19
C VAL A 425 2.31 27.56 16.02
N HIS A 426 3.06 27.40 14.94
CA HIS A 426 4.14 28.29 14.53
C HIS A 426 4.23 28.29 13.00
N ASP A 427 4.42 29.46 12.42
CA ASP A 427 4.66 29.70 11.00
C ASP A 427 6.14 30.01 10.79
N GLY A 428 6.91 29.03 10.36
CA GLY A 428 8.33 29.14 10.02
C GLY A 428 8.56 29.12 8.52
N SER A 429 9.79 29.37 8.09
CA SER A 429 10.20 29.26 6.70
C SER A 429 11.07 28.03 6.41
N LEU A 430 11.08 27.62 5.15
CA LEU A 430 11.87 26.53 4.62
C LEU A 430 12.66 27.06 3.40
N GLY A 431 13.98 26.90 3.38
CA GLY A 431 14.80 27.47 2.31
C GLY A 431 16.14 26.77 2.11
N ALA A 432 16.83 27.07 0.99
CA ALA A 432 18.13 26.48 0.66
C ALA A 432 19.28 26.99 1.56
N GLU A 433 19.12 28.15 2.14
CA GLU A 433 20.14 28.72 3.01
C GLU A 433 20.07 28.13 4.43
N ALA A 434 21.24 27.82 4.99
CA ALA A 434 21.34 27.30 6.35
C ALA A 434 20.76 28.31 7.36
N ASN A 435 20.01 27.80 8.34
CA ASN A 435 19.42 28.63 9.39
C ASN A 435 20.50 29.30 10.26
N THR A 436 20.38 30.60 10.45
CA THR A 436 21.27 31.42 11.30
C THR A 436 20.63 31.84 12.61
N SER A 437 19.33 31.63 12.76
CA SER A 437 18.55 32.04 13.94
C SER A 437 18.51 30.93 14.99
N ARG A 438 18.30 31.33 16.26
CA ARG A 438 18.09 30.41 17.38
C ARG A 438 16.67 30.50 17.88
N ALA A 439 16.00 29.34 17.99
CA ALA A 439 14.67 29.26 18.57
C ALA A 439 14.38 27.87 19.13
N GLU A 440 13.51 27.80 20.14
CA GLU A 440 12.89 26.56 20.60
C GLU A 440 11.39 26.62 20.31
N LEU A 441 10.95 25.82 19.36
CA LEU A 441 9.56 25.79 18.90
C LEU A 441 8.82 24.61 19.56
N LYS A 442 7.77 24.93 20.30
CA LYS A 442 7.04 23.95 21.12
C LYS A 442 5.78 23.44 20.45
N VAL A 443 5.65 22.12 20.38
CA VAL A 443 4.45 21.43 19.91
C VAL A 443 3.91 20.46 20.96
N LYS A 444 2.59 20.27 20.98
CA LYS A 444 1.92 19.36 21.92
C LYS A 444 1.17 18.27 21.17
N PRO A 445 1.09 17.05 21.70
CA PRO A 445 0.21 16.04 21.17
C PRO A 445 -1.23 16.52 21.09
N GLY A 446 -1.92 16.18 20.00
CA GLY A 446 -3.28 16.56 19.74
C GLY A 446 -4.06 15.46 19.03
N VAL A 447 -5.34 15.69 18.82
CA VAL A 447 -6.28 14.72 18.21
C VAL A 447 -6.78 15.19 16.82
N ARG A 448 -6.14 16.18 16.22
CA ARG A 448 -6.59 16.74 14.93
C ARG A 448 -6.41 15.76 13.77
N GLY A 449 -5.53 14.79 13.89
CA GLY A 449 -5.38 13.70 12.93
C GLY A 449 -6.63 12.85 12.71
N PHE A 450 -7.64 12.90 13.61
CA PHE A 450 -8.95 12.28 13.37
C PHE A 450 -9.74 12.91 12.21
N ILE A 451 -9.38 14.12 11.81
CA ILE A 451 -9.95 14.80 10.63
C ILE A 451 -8.77 15.19 9.74
N SER A 452 -8.25 14.23 9.01
CA SER A 452 -7.05 14.40 8.18
C SER A 452 -6.93 13.29 7.14
N ARG A 453 -5.98 13.44 6.22
CA ARG A 453 -5.59 12.40 5.27
C ARG A 453 -5.00 11.18 5.97
N ASP A 454 -4.34 11.33 7.12
CA ASP A 454 -3.86 10.21 7.93
C ASP A 454 -4.99 9.30 8.42
N MET A 455 -6.16 9.88 8.77
CA MET A 455 -7.36 9.10 9.10
C MET A 455 -7.86 8.31 7.89
N THR A 456 -7.85 8.90 6.70
CA THR A 456 -8.24 8.22 5.48
C THR A 456 -7.29 7.07 5.15
N GLN A 457 -5.99 7.28 5.30
CA GLN A 457 -5.00 6.24 5.09
C GLN A 457 -5.18 5.06 6.07
N VAL A 458 -5.32 5.32 7.38
CA VAL A 458 -5.48 4.25 8.38
C VAL A 458 -6.82 3.51 8.26
N THR A 459 -7.83 4.13 7.68
CA THR A 459 -9.11 3.47 7.36
C THR A 459 -9.14 2.88 5.95
N ALA A 460 -7.95 2.71 5.34
CA ALA A 460 -7.80 2.14 4.00
C ALA A 460 -8.54 2.92 2.89
N GLY A 461 -8.89 4.19 3.11
CA GLY A 461 -9.66 5.02 2.17
C GLY A 461 -11.14 5.20 2.56
N ALA A 462 -11.66 4.48 3.56
CA ALA A 462 -13.09 4.49 3.87
C ALA A 462 -13.64 5.88 4.22
N THR A 463 -12.82 6.78 4.76
CA THR A 463 -13.24 8.14 5.14
C THR A 463 -13.09 9.19 4.03
N MET A 464 -12.58 8.84 2.85
CA MET A 464 -12.40 9.80 1.74
C MET A 464 -13.71 10.50 1.33
N VAL A 465 -14.85 9.85 1.52
CA VAL A 465 -16.18 10.39 1.19
C VAL A 465 -16.68 11.47 2.17
N LEU A 466 -15.99 11.68 3.30
CA LEU A 466 -16.42 12.61 4.35
C LEU A 466 -16.04 14.06 4.07
N GLY A 467 -15.26 14.33 3.01
CA GLY A 467 -14.96 15.68 2.55
C GLY A 467 -13.48 16.02 2.44
N LYS A 468 -13.18 17.24 1.99
CA LYS A 468 -11.83 17.69 1.61
C LYS A 468 -10.79 17.61 2.75
N ALA A 469 -11.19 17.79 4.01
CA ALA A 469 -10.27 17.66 5.14
C ALA A 469 -9.69 16.25 5.32
N PHE A 470 -10.31 15.24 4.70
CA PHE A 470 -9.85 13.85 4.69
C PHE A 470 -9.03 13.48 3.45
N THR A 471 -8.93 14.37 2.46
CA THR A 471 -8.28 14.07 1.17
C THR A 471 -7.34 15.16 0.67
N THR A 472 -7.80 16.41 0.56
CA THR A 472 -7.11 17.46 -0.21
C THR A 472 -6.93 18.77 0.54
N ASP A 473 -7.34 18.90 1.81
CA ASP A 473 -7.17 20.14 2.58
C ASP A 473 -6.75 19.86 4.04
N ALA A 474 -5.44 19.93 4.28
CA ALA A 474 -4.82 19.63 5.56
C ALA A 474 -4.93 20.78 6.59
N ARG A 475 -5.45 21.96 6.24
CA ARG A 475 -5.45 23.15 7.12
C ARG A 475 -6.09 22.93 8.48
N PHE A 476 -7.02 21.99 8.60
CA PHE A 476 -7.57 21.63 9.92
C PHE A 476 -6.54 20.90 10.81
N GLN A 477 -5.81 19.95 10.24
CA GLN A 477 -4.76 19.21 10.92
C GLN A 477 -3.58 20.13 11.27
N GLU A 478 -3.17 20.97 10.35
CA GLU A 478 -2.05 21.94 10.47
C GLU A 478 -2.16 22.87 11.68
N ARG A 479 -3.36 23.14 12.19
CA ARG A 479 -3.55 23.93 13.44
C ARG A 479 -2.87 23.31 14.66
N GLY A 480 -2.39 22.06 14.56
CA GLY A 480 -1.62 21.38 15.59
C GLY A 480 -0.13 21.28 15.30
N ALA A 481 0.34 21.82 14.18
CA ALA A 481 1.68 21.67 13.65
C ALA A 481 2.61 22.86 13.95
N LEU A 482 3.93 22.56 13.95
CA LEU A 482 4.96 23.53 13.60
C LEU A 482 5.15 23.43 12.09
N SER A 483 4.85 24.50 11.36
CA SER A 483 4.84 24.54 9.89
C SER A 483 6.01 25.34 9.36
N PHE A 484 6.66 24.82 8.31
CA PHE A 484 7.79 25.49 7.66
C PHE A 484 7.54 25.48 6.15
N THR A 485 7.42 26.67 5.55
CA THR A 485 6.96 26.82 4.17
C THR A 485 7.99 27.54 3.32
N THR A 486 8.21 27.08 2.07
CA THR A 486 9.12 27.73 1.11
C THR A 486 8.53 29.02 0.55
N ALA A 487 9.36 29.81 -0.11
CA ALA A 487 8.89 30.75 -1.14
C ALA A 487 8.11 30.01 -2.24
N PRO A 488 7.24 30.69 -3.01
CA PRO A 488 6.56 30.04 -4.13
C PRO A 488 7.57 29.60 -5.19
N VAL A 489 7.34 28.41 -5.77
CA VAL A 489 8.18 27.95 -6.89
C VAL A 489 7.97 28.84 -8.11
N THR A 490 9.06 29.15 -8.79
CA THR A 490 9.07 30.00 -9.99
C THR A 490 8.99 29.21 -11.30
N GLU A 491 9.33 27.91 -11.21
CA GLU A 491 9.21 26.92 -12.27
C GLU A 491 8.58 25.66 -11.70
N GLN A 492 8.02 24.81 -12.53
CA GLN A 492 7.49 23.52 -12.08
C GLN A 492 8.61 22.66 -11.50
N VAL A 493 8.37 22.11 -10.33
CA VAL A 493 9.30 21.20 -9.63
C VAL A 493 8.65 19.84 -9.47
N GLN A 494 9.38 18.81 -9.85
CA GLN A 494 8.93 17.44 -9.70
C GLN A 494 9.72 16.75 -8.58
N ILE A 495 9.04 16.44 -7.48
CA ILE A 495 9.60 15.61 -6.42
C ILE A 495 9.46 14.16 -6.87
N SER A 496 10.54 13.35 -6.80
CA SER A 496 10.49 11.94 -7.20
C SER A 496 11.45 11.11 -6.37
N GLY A 497 10.91 10.29 -5.48
CA GLY A 497 11.70 9.34 -4.70
C GLY A 497 11.62 9.53 -3.20
N ALA A 498 12.70 9.16 -2.51
CA ALA A 498 12.83 9.19 -1.06
C ALA A 498 12.94 10.60 -0.49
N LEU A 499 12.50 10.75 0.77
CA LEU A 499 12.57 12.00 1.53
C LEU A 499 12.92 11.69 2.99
N ASN A 500 13.83 12.46 3.56
CA ASN A 500 14.20 12.36 4.97
C ASN A 500 14.17 13.73 5.66
N LEU A 501 13.51 13.81 6.80
CA LEU A 501 13.55 15.01 7.64
C LEU A 501 14.48 14.78 8.82
N HIS A 502 15.59 15.51 8.85
CA HIS A 502 16.49 15.58 9.99
C HIS A 502 16.03 16.68 10.96
N LEU A 503 15.81 16.32 12.23
CA LEU A 503 15.41 17.24 13.28
C LEU A 503 16.38 17.22 14.46
N HIS A 504 16.84 18.38 14.91
CA HIS A 504 17.43 18.56 16.22
C HIS A 504 16.33 18.95 17.21
N ALA A 505 16.06 18.10 18.23
CA ALA A 505 14.83 18.20 18.99
C ALA A 505 14.99 17.77 20.46
N THR A 506 14.07 18.21 21.32
CA THR A 506 13.97 17.74 22.72
C THR A 506 12.60 17.16 23.02
N CYS A 507 12.56 16.19 23.91
CA CYS A 507 11.35 15.59 24.45
C CYS A 507 11.23 15.92 25.93
N ALA A 508 10.06 16.33 26.40
CA ALA A 508 9.85 16.58 27.84
C ALA A 508 9.59 15.28 28.64
N GLY A 509 9.45 14.15 27.97
CA GLY A 509 9.29 12.82 28.55
C GLY A 509 10.46 11.89 28.25
N SER A 510 10.33 10.63 28.68
CA SER A 510 11.33 9.58 28.45
C SER A 510 11.22 8.93 27.06
N ASP A 511 10.22 9.32 26.28
CA ASP A 511 10.05 9.01 24.86
C ASP A 511 9.07 10.00 24.22
N ALA A 512 8.97 10.02 22.88
CA ALA A 512 8.03 10.86 22.16
C ALA A 512 7.80 10.31 20.76
N LEU A 513 6.59 10.47 20.25
CA LEU A 513 6.27 10.23 18.83
C LEU A 513 6.37 11.54 18.08
N TRP A 514 7.17 11.55 17.02
CA TRP A 514 7.24 12.62 16.05
C TRP A 514 6.54 12.16 14.76
N ALA A 515 5.68 12.99 14.24
CA ALA A 515 5.01 12.75 12.96
C ALA A 515 5.20 13.96 12.04
N VAL A 516 5.32 13.70 10.77
CA VAL A 516 5.64 14.70 9.75
C VAL A 516 4.72 14.51 8.55
N THR A 517 4.24 15.62 7.98
CA THR A 517 3.67 15.62 6.63
C THR A 517 4.44 16.58 5.75
N LEU A 518 4.55 16.24 4.47
CA LEU A 518 5.02 17.13 3.42
C LEU A 518 3.81 17.50 2.56
N ASN A 519 3.60 18.77 2.36
CA ASN A 519 2.38 19.27 1.74
C ASN A 519 2.71 20.19 0.54
N ASP A 520 1.87 20.10 -0.47
CA ASP A 520 1.75 21.10 -1.54
C ASP A 520 0.76 22.18 -1.11
N VAL A 521 1.19 23.42 -1.06
CA VAL A 521 0.37 24.58 -0.72
C VAL A 521 0.11 25.40 -1.96
N ALA A 522 -1.14 25.39 -2.43
CA ALA A 522 -1.59 26.14 -3.59
C ALA A 522 -1.66 27.66 -3.30
N PRO A 523 -1.67 28.54 -4.32
CA PRO A 523 -1.75 29.99 -4.16
C PRO A 523 -2.98 30.47 -3.39
N ASP A 524 -4.08 29.70 -3.36
CA ASP A 524 -5.29 30.00 -2.57
C ASP A 524 -5.17 29.57 -1.09
N GLY A 525 -4.02 29.02 -0.69
CA GLY A 525 -3.72 28.52 0.64
C GLY A 525 -4.25 27.12 0.93
N THR A 526 -4.88 26.44 -0.03
CA THR A 526 -5.22 25.01 0.12
C THR A 526 -3.93 24.21 0.28
N SER A 527 -3.87 23.35 1.30
CA SER A 527 -2.69 22.55 1.62
C SER A 527 -3.02 21.06 1.45
N THR A 528 -2.34 20.40 0.53
CA THR A 528 -2.56 18.99 0.21
C THR A 528 -1.37 18.16 0.68
N VAL A 529 -1.62 17.17 1.54
CA VAL A 529 -0.56 16.24 2.00
C VAL A 529 -0.09 15.39 0.81
N LEU A 530 1.20 15.46 0.49
CA LEU A 530 1.85 14.61 -0.51
C LEU A 530 2.34 13.31 0.09
N THR A 531 2.98 13.38 1.24
CA THR A 531 3.52 12.21 1.94
C THR A 531 3.64 12.47 3.43
N ASN A 532 3.93 11.42 4.18
CA ASN A 532 4.08 11.50 5.63
C ASN A 532 5.13 10.50 6.14
N GLY A 533 5.59 10.74 7.37
CA GLY A 533 6.49 9.88 8.09
C GLY A 533 6.31 9.99 9.59
N SER A 534 6.88 9.08 10.35
CA SER A 534 6.86 9.13 11.82
C SER A 534 8.04 8.39 12.42
N LEU A 535 8.42 8.81 13.64
CA LEU A 535 9.46 8.14 14.41
C LEU A 535 9.21 8.35 15.90
N THR A 536 9.33 7.28 16.68
CA THR A 536 9.48 7.39 18.14
C THR A 536 10.92 7.71 18.49
N ALA A 537 11.14 8.67 19.38
CA ALA A 537 12.46 9.17 19.71
C ALA A 537 13.44 8.09 20.21
N SER A 538 12.93 7.07 20.90
CA SER A 538 13.75 5.95 21.37
C SER A 538 14.24 5.03 20.25
N ASN A 539 13.56 4.99 19.10
CA ASN A 539 13.92 4.15 17.96
C ASN A 539 14.79 4.88 16.91
N ARG A 540 15.40 6.01 17.26
CA ARG A 540 16.21 6.83 16.35
C ARG A 540 17.56 6.24 15.92
N SER A 541 17.95 5.05 16.42
CA SER A 541 19.17 4.41 15.93
C SER A 541 19.01 4.05 14.46
N LEU A 542 20.04 4.29 13.67
CA LEU A 542 20.10 3.93 12.26
C LEU A 542 20.83 2.61 12.06
N ASP A 543 20.45 1.90 11.02
CA ASP A 543 21.25 0.86 10.41
C ASP A 543 21.88 1.41 9.13
N PRO A 544 23.21 1.70 9.12
CA PRO A 544 23.84 2.32 7.98
C PRO A 544 23.89 1.42 6.72
N GLU A 545 23.88 0.10 6.90
CA GLU A 545 23.94 -0.86 5.79
C GLU A 545 22.60 -0.99 5.05
N LEU A 546 21.48 -0.75 5.77
CA LEU A 546 20.14 -0.81 5.24
C LEU A 546 19.55 0.57 4.92
N SER A 547 20.27 1.64 5.26
CA SER A 547 19.89 3.02 4.93
C SER A 547 20.42 3.42 3.56
N ASP A 548 19.64 4.22 2.82
CA ASP A 548 20.06 4.71 1.51
C ASP A 548 20.68 6.10 1.60
N TYR A 549 21.80 6.29 0.95
CA TYR A 549 22.52 7.54 0.87
C TYR A 549 22.69 7.98 -0.58
N ALA A 550 22.65 9.25 -0.81
CA ALA A 550 23.02 9.84 -2.08
C ALA A 550 24.55 9.85 -2.29
N GLU A 551 25.00 10.13 -3.50
CA GLU A 551 26.44 10.20 -3.84
C GLU A 551 27.22 11.23 -3.00
N ASP A 552 26.55 12.31 -2.57
CA ASP A 552 27.15 13.34 -1.71
C ASP A 552 27.14 12.97 -0.21
N GLY A 553 26.69 11.76 0.14
CA GLY A 553 26.56 11.26 1.50
C GLY A 553 25.30 11.72 2.23
N SER A 554 24.37 12.42 1.57
CA SER A 554 23.09 12.81 2.16
C SER A 554 22.22 11.58 2.42
N LEU A 555 21.65 11.48 3.62
CA LEU A 555 20.72 10.41 3.97
C LEU A 555 19.38 10.62 3.26
N LEU A 556 18.98 9.66 2.45
CA LEU A 556 17.71 9.65 1.71
C LEU A 556 16.65 8.77 2.35
N VAL A 557 17.03 7.57 2.80
CA VAL A 557 16.15 6.63 3.50
C VAL A 557 16.78 6.25 4.83
N ALA A 558 16.13 6.60 5.92
CA ALA A 558 16.58 6.26 7.25
C ALA A 558 16.02 4.89 7.67
N HIS A 559 16.86 3.86 7.67
CA HIS A 559 16.44 2.55 8.16
C HIS A 559 16.63 2.45 9.68
N HIS A 560 15.51 2.32 10.40
CA HIS A 560 15.50 2.13 11.86
C HIS A 560 15.25 0.65 12.17
N PRO A 561 16.16 -0.03 12.91
CA PRO A 561 16.05 -1.47 13.18
C PRO A 561 14.81 -1.86 14.02
N LEU A 562 14.20 -0.90 14.74
CA LEU A 562 13.05 -1.10 15.63
C LEU A 562 13.28 -2.20 16.71
N SER A 563 14.53 -2.50 17.03
CA SER A 563 14.95 -3.51 17.99
C SER A 563 15.09 -2.92 19.39
N ARG A 564 14.70 -3.66 20.44
CA ARG A 564 14.92 -3.28 21.83
C ARG A 564 16.40 -3.05 22.16
N LYS A 565 17.28 -3.86 21.58
CA LYS A 565 18.73 -3.77 21.79
C LYS A 565 19.33 -2.51 21.18
N ARG A 566 18.68 -1.99 20.14
CA ARG A 566 19.10 -0.80 19.40
C ARG A 566 18.39 0.47 19.89
N LYS A 567 17.41 0.36 20.79
CA LYS A 567 16.75 1.54 21.39
C LYS A 567 17.75 2.44 22.11
N LEU A 568 17.66 3.73 21.83
CA LEU A 568 18.47 4.76 22.47
C LEU A 568 17.67 5.47 23.55
N LYS A 569 18.30 5.64 24.72
CA LYS A 569 17.68 6.34 25.84
C LYS A 569 17.34 7.79 25.46
N VAL A 570 16.13 8.21 25.78
CA VAL A 570 15.69 9.60 25.71
C VAL A 570 15.78 10.21 27.12
N ILE A 571 16.59 11.25 27.24
CA ILE A 571 16.72 11.99 28.50
C ILE A 571 15.84 13.25 28.37
N PRO A 572 14.89 13.49 29.30
CA PRO A 572 14.01 14.64 29.20
C PRO A 572 14.77 15.96 29.05
N ASN A 573 14.34 16.77 28.08
CA ASN A 573 14.88 18.08 27.72
C ASN A 573 16.38 18.11 27.31
N VAL A 574 16.97 16.95 27.01
CA VAL A 574 18.29 16.88 26.38
C VAL A 574 18.09 16.76 24.87
N PRO A 575 18.77 17.58 24.04
CA PRO A 575 18.67 17.51 22.60
C PRO A 575 19.10 16.15 22.03
N ILE A 576 18.39 15.72 21.01
CA ILE A 576 18.66 14.51 20.22
C ILE A 576 18.44 14.81 18.75
N ASP A 577 19.14 14.08 17.89
CA ASP A 577 18.94 14.11 16.45
C ASP A 577 18.01 12.97 16.04
N LEU A 578 17.12 13.27 15.11
CA LEU A 578 16.10 12.37 14.58
C LEU A 578 16.11 12.44 13.06
N ASP A 579 16.24 11.31 12.42
CA ASP A 579 16.08 11.17 10.98
C ASP A 579 14.74 10.48 10.70
N ILE A 580 13.77 11.23 10.19
CA ILE A 580 12.41 10.74 9.97
C ILE A 580 12.23 10.47 8.48
N ASP A 581 12.20 9.20 8.13
CA ASP A 581 11.93 8.74 6.78
C ASP A 581 10.45 8.94 6.42
N LEU A 582 10.19 9.64 5.31
CA LEU A 582 8.86 9.81 4.75
C LEU A 582 8.64 8.77 3.64
N VAL A 583 7.37 8.42 3.41
CA VAL A 583 7.04 7.52 2.29
C VAL A 583 7.45 8.17 0.97
N SER A 584 8.18 7.44 0.14
CA SER A 584 8.60 7.90 -1.19
C SER A 584 7.40 8.33 -2.03
N THR A 585 7.56 9.37 -2.85
CA THR A 585 6.46 9.92 -3.64
C THR A 585 6.91 10.42 -5.02
N ASP A 586 5.94 10.63 -5.91
CA ASP A 586 6.12 11.39 -7.15
C ASP A 586 5.05 12.49 -7.19
N ALA A 587 5.48 13.75 -7.15
CA ALA A 587 4.59 14.90 -7.03
C ALA A 587 5.08 16.06 -7.91
N LEU A 588 4.14 16.81 -8.46
CA LEU A 588 4.39 18.03 -9.24
C LEU A 588 3.95 19.25 -8.45
N LEU A 589 4.88 20.11 -8.12
CA LEU A 589 4.59 21.46 -7.62
C LEU A 589 4.46 22.40 -8.81
N ASP A 590 3.29 22.98 -9.00
CA ASP A 590 3.03 23.93 -10.07
C ASP A 590 3.53 25.33 -9.70
N ILE A 591 3.73 26.18 -10.71
CA ILE A 591 4.20 27.58 -10.53
C ILE A 591 3.31 28.32 -9.52
N GLY A 592 3.94 28.98 -8.56
CA GLY A 592 3.25 29.69 -7.49
C GLY A 592 2.87 28.84 -6.28
N HIS A 593 2.96 27.51 -6.38
CA HIS A 593 2.79 26.61 -5.25
C HIS A 593 4.01 26.67 -4.30
N ARG A 594 3.85 26.17 -3.11
CA ARG A 594 4.88 26.13 -2.07
C ARG A 594 4.98 24.74 -1.46
N LEU A 595 6.18 24.36 -1.07
CA LEU A 595 6.41 23.16 -0.29
C LEU A 595 6.32 23.48 1.21
N ARG A 596 5.58 22.68 1.98
CA ARG A 596 5.45 22.85 3.43
C ARG A 596 5.76 21.56 4.16
N VAL A 597 6.61 21.65 5.17
CA VAL A 597 6.85 20.60 6.17
C VAL A 597 6.06 20.95 7.43
N ASP A 598 5.19 20.04 7.84
CA ASP A 598 4.47 20.15 9.10
C ASP A 598 4.96 19.10 10.09
N VAL A 599 5.33 19.52 11.30
CA VAL A 599 5.81 18.64 12.36
C VAL A 599 4.82 18.59 13.52
N TYR A 600 4.41 17.39 13.89
CA TYR A 600 3.44 17.10 14.93
C TYR A 600 4.04 16.27 16.06
N ALA A 601 3.54 16.46 17.27
CA ALA A 601 3.90 15.65 18.43
C ALA A 601 3.09 14.32 18.53
N ALA A 602 2.17 14.07 17.61
CA ALA A 602 1.39 12.85 17.51
C ALA A 602 0.62 12.84 16.17
N SER A 603 0.28 11.66 15.69
CA SER A 603 -0.60 11.46 14.53
C SER A 603 -1.63 10.37 14.87
N MET A 604 -2.55 10.70 15.78
CA MET A 604 -3.68 9.82 16.11
C MET A 604 -4.83 10.06 15.12
N PRO A 605 -5.49 9.03 14.60
CA PRO A 605 -5.43 7.61 15.01
C PRO A 605 -4.45 6.75 14.22
N ARG A 606 -3.69 7.31 13.27
CA ARG A 606 -2.78 6.51 12.43
C ARG A 606 -1.76 5.75 13.27
N PHE A 607 -1.15 6.44 14.25
CA PHE A 607 -0.21 5.84 15.18
C PHE A 607 -0.71 6.00 16.61
N LEU A 608 -0.84 4.87 17.29
CA LEU A 608 -1.35 4.84 18.66
C LEU A 608 -0.22 5.13 19.66
N ALA A 609 -0.34 6.21 20.40
CA ALA A 609 0.57 6.54 21.50
C ALA A 609 0.25 5.70 22.76
N VAL A 610 0.06 4.38 22.60
CA VAL A 610 -0.35 3.47 23.67
C VAL A 610 0.81 2.63 24.23
N VAL A 611 2.00 2.74 23.66
CA VAL A 611 3.19 2.07 24.18
C VAL A 611 3.53 2.66 25.53
N PRO A 612 3.91 1.86 26.54
CA PRO A 612 4.11 2.32 27.91
C PRO A 612 5.00 3.55 28.06
N ASP A 613 6.06 3.66 27.23
CA ASP A 613 6.97 4.80 27.29
C ASP A 613 6.34 6.09 26.75
N LEU A 614 5.51 6.01 25.71
CA LEU A 614 4.75 7.16 25.22
C LEU A 614 3.64 7.57 26.20
N VAL A 615 2.98 6.61 26.86
CA VAL A 615 2.01 6.89 27.92
C VAL A 615 2.70 7.51 29.13
N LYS A 616 3.87 7.00 29.56
CA LYS A 616 4.67 7.60 30.65
C LYS A 616 5.15 9.00 30.34
N SER A 617 5.36 9.32 29.09
CA SER A 617 5.67 10.67 28.63
C SER A 617 4.50 11.63 28.80
N GLY A 618 3.29 11.10 29.09
CA GLY A 618 2.13 11.87 29.58
C GLY A 618 1.64 12.92 28.60
N PHE A 619 1.72 12.63 27.28
CA PHE A 619 1.38 13.62 26.25
C PHE A 619 2.08 14.98 26.43
N ARG A 620 3.29 14.96 26.99
CA ARG A 620 4.09 16.14 27.24
C ARG A 620 4.52 16.78 25.92
N SER A 621 4.83 18.08 25.99
CA SER A 621 5.28 18.83 24.81
C SER A 621 6.66 18.39 24.34
N GLN A 622 6.87 18.52 23.06
CA GLN A 622 8.13 18.35 22.35
C GLN A 622 8.59 19.70 21.84
N ARG A 623 9.87 19.85 21.55
CA ARG A 623 10.41 21.09 20.96
C ARG A 623 11.38 20.75 19.83
N ILE A 624 11.28 21.48 18.73
CA ILE A 624 12.35 21.58 17.74
C ILE A 624 13.31 22.66 18.26
N VAL A 625 14.59 22.35 18.28
CA VAL A 625 15.66 23.27 18.65
C VAL A 625 16.33 23.72 17.37
N LEU A 626 16.03 24.91 16.92
CA LEU A 626 16.69 25.51 15.76
C LEU A 626 17.96 26.22 16.22
N ASP A 627 19.08 25.77 15.72
CA ASP A 627 20.40 26.24 16.11
C ASP A 627 21.33 26.28 14.87
N PRO A 628 22.12 27.34 14.65
CA PRO A 628 23.03 27.42 13.52
C PRO A 628 24.06 26.29 13.43
N PHE A 629 24.37 25.62 14.53
CA PHE A 629 25.35 24.54 14.59
C PHE A 629 24.75 23.15 14.44
N HIS A 630 23.42 23.02 14.63
CA HIS A 630 22.67 21.76 14.53
C HIS A 630 21.47 22.02 13.63
N GLN A 631 21.70 21.90 12.31
CA GLN A 631 20.72 22.26 11.30
C GLN A 631 19.62 21.21 11.14
N SER A 632 18.38 21.60 11.39
CA SER A 632 17.21 20.78 10.98
C SER A 632 16.92 21.04 9.50
N HIS A 633 16.76 19.96 8.72
CA HIS A 633 16.59 20.10 7.28
C HIS A 633 15.81 18.93 6.64
N LEU A 634 15.13 19.21 5.55
CA LEU A 634 14.53 18.21 4.65
C LEU A 634 15.53 17.88 3.53
N THR A 635 15.83 16.60 3.33
CA THR A 635 16.56 16.08 2.17
C THR A 635 15.60 15.31 1.27
N PHE A 636 15.61 15.55 -0.02
CA PHE A 636 14.72 14.90 -0.99
C PHE A 636 15.30 14.92 -2.40
N LEU A 637 14.68 14.15 -3.29
CA LEU A 637 15.04 14.09 -4.71
C LEU A 637 14.04 14.90 -5.54
N ALA A 638 14.55 15.76 -6.43
CA ALA A 638 13.71 16.56 -7.32
C ALA A 638 14.33 16.78 -8.69
N VAL A 639 13.46 16.97 -9.69
CA VAL A 639 13.77 17.45 -11.04
C VAL A 639 13.30 18.88 -11.17
N GLY A 640 14.11 19.73 -11.80
CA GLY A 640 13.84 21.17 -11.95
C GLY A 640 14.56 22.03 -10.92
N GLU A 641 14.50 23.34 -11.14
CA GLU A 641 15.11 24.35 -10.28
C GLU A 641 14.01 25.20 -9.62
N PRO A 642 13.75 24.97 -8.33
CA PRO A 642 12.59 25.57 -7.66
C PRO A 642 12.68 27.07 -7.44
N GLY A 643 13.87 27.65 -7.52
CA GLY A 643 14.11 29.08 -7.30
C GLY A 643 14.21 29.47 -5.81
N TRP A 644 14.31 28.50 -4.89
CA TRP A 644 14.59 28.70 -3.48
C TRP A 644 15.76 27.89 -2.97
#